data_a27c227da0322743926ef3480b3fc8e2
#
_entry.id   a27c227da0322743926ef3480b3fc8e2
#
_cell.length_a   1.000
_cell.length_b   1.000
_cell.length_c   1.000
_cell.angle_alpha   90.00
_cell.angle_beta   90.00
_cell.angle_gamma   90.00
#
_symmetry.space_group_name_H-M   'P 1'
#
loop_
_entity.id
_entity.type
_entity.pdbx_description
1 polymer ?
#
loop_
_entity_poly.entity_id
_entity_poly.type
_entity_poly.pdbx_seq_one_letter_code
_entity_poly.pdbx_strand_id
1 'polypeptide(L)'
;MALFYWTLRALLSHWRRHPVQFFSVLTGLWLATALLTGVQALNSQARDSYARASQLIGGEPQASLVAPDAASFPQALFAELRRAGWPVSPVVQGRVVLLGREQQRLQLMGIEPVSLPGSGSVAGQRLSQAQMLAFFEPPGRTWVAAQTLEALGLQAGEQPLTSTGQRLPPLQVQADMAPGLLLTDISFAQPLLNMPGRLSRLLVDNTFAARHPPPPAALQLKQGEDNNLSRLTESFHLNLDAVGFLSFVVGLFIVHAAIGLALEQRRGLLRTLRACGVSARLLILSLGVELGALAVLSGVLGIASGYLLASLLLPDVAASLRGLYGAEVAGQLNLSPWWWLAGLGVSLLGALLAGASSLWRAARLPLLALANAQAWHQAHGRWLRRQGWVASAALLIALLALWLGDSLAAGFVLMAALLLGAALALPVLLNGLLKAVLGRSRSVLGQWFLADCRQQLPALSLALMALLLALAANIGAGSMTSGFRQTFTHWLEQRLTAELYLNPQNPQQAEQLKAWLSRQPLVQAVLPAWQVSVQLQGWPAEVFGVVDNPTYRQHWPLLEAADAPWDRLLQDDSLMLSEQLARRLKVQLGDTVSIPTPQGTWAPKIVGIYADYGNPKGHLLVNAQHLLAHWPTLSPARFNLRVAPADVPPLIREVQREFALEDSRIVDQQQLKGWSSQVFERTFAATAALNSLTLGVAGVALFISLLTQSQSRLGQLAPLWALGVTRRQLMLLNLGQTWLLAVLTLILALPLGLLLAWCLDAVINVQAFGWRLPLQVFPGQLAQLLGLAMLATLLASAWPLWQLYRSRPADLLRTFAHED
;
A
#
# COMPACT_ATOMS: atom_id res chain seq x y z
N MET A 1 -11.21 19.51 44.65
CA MET A 1 -12.29 19.26 43.68
C MET A 1 -12.92 20.54 43.13
N ALA A 2 -13.34 21.49 43.96
CA ALA A 2 -13.99 22.75 43.50
C ALA A 2 -13.13 23.58 42.53
N LEU A 3 -11.85 23.75 42.84
CA LEU A 3 -10.91 24.51 41.97
C LEU A 3 -10.71 23.89 40.59
N PHE A 4 -10.67 22.55 40.53
CA PHE A 4 -10.60 21.82 39.25
C PHE A 4 -11.86 22.02 38.40
N TYR A 5 -13.03 21.91 39.01
CA TYR A 5 -14.31 22.13 38.35
C TYR A 5 -14.41 23.53 37.75
N TRP A 6 -14.07 24.57 38.52
CA TRP A 6 -14.10 25.95 38.04
C TRP A 6 -13.06 26.24 36.97
N THR A 7 -11.86 25.67 37.09
CA THR A 7 -10.82 25.75 36.04
C THR A 7 -11.28 25.11 34.74
N LEU A 8 -11.84 23.91 34.81
CA LEU A 8 -12.37 23.21 33.63
C LEU A 8 -13.54 23.96 33.01
N ARG A 9 -14.46 24.51 33.83
CA ARG A 9 -15.57 25.32 33.35
C ARG A 9 -15.10 26.60 32.67
N ALA A 10 -14.08 27.26 33.19
CA ALA A 10 -13.47 28.46 32.56
C ALA A 10 -12.83 28.08 31.21
N LEU A 11 -12.13 26.99 31.10
CA LEU A 11 -11.54 26.49 29.86
C LEU A 11 -12.61 26.14 28.81
N LEU A 12 -13.66 25.42 29.22
CA LEU A 12 -14.78 25.04 28.32
C LEU A 12 -15.60 26.24 27.88
N SER A 13 -15.72 27.30 28.73
CA SER A 13 -16.43 28.52 28.36
C SER A 13 -15.78 29.29 27.20
N HIS A 14 -14.46 29.10 27.03
CA HIS A 14 -13.72 29.70 25.90
C HIS A 14 -14.25 29.18 24.54
N TRP A 15 -14.55 27.90 24.42
CA TRP A 15 -15.06 27.29 23.20
C TRP A 15 -16.42 27.82 22.77
N ARG A 16 -17.27 28.17 23.72
CA ARG A 16 -18.56 28.80 23.43
C ARG A 16 -18.40 30.21 22.85
N ARG A 17 -17.36 30.93 23.29
CA ARG A 17 -17.06 32.28 22.81
C ARG A 17 -16.28 32.28 21.48
N HIS A 18 -15.56 31.22 21.20
CA HIS A 18 -14.73 31.04 19.98
C HIS A 18 -15.08 29.77 19.24
N PRO A 19 -16.30 29.63 18.67
CA PRO A 19 -16.77 28.40 18.03
C PRO A 19 -15.90 27.99 16.84
N VAL A 20 -15.38 28.98 16.10
CA VAL A 20 -14.49 28.70 14.96
C VAL A 20 -13.24 27.95 15.38
N GLN A 21 -12.64 28.31 16.53
CA GLN A 21 -11.46 27.62 17.04
C GLN A 21 -11.80 26.19 17.51
N PHE A 22 -12.95 26.01 18.14
CA PHE A 22 -13.46 24.69 18.53
C PHE A 22 -13.59 23.77 17.34
N PHE A 23 -14.31 24.20 16.30
CA PHE A 23 -14.49 23.42 15.08
C PHE A 23 -13.17 23.17 14.35
N SER A 24 -12.21 24.09 14.41
CA SER A 24 -10.90 23.92 13.82
C SER A 24 -10.12 22.76 14.45
N VAL A 25 -10.03 22.74 15.78
CA VAL A 25 -9.32 21.67 16.50
C VAL A 25 -10.03 20.33 16.30
N LEU A 26 -11.37 20.36 16.40
CA LEU A 26 -12.20 19.17 16.18
C LEU A 26 -11.99 18.61 14.78
N THR A 27 -12.05 19.44 13.74
CA THR A 27 -11.86 19.02 12.34
C THR A 27 -10.45 18.52 12.09
N GLY A 28 -9.41 19.17 12.63
CA GLY A 28 -8.03 18.71 12.51
C GLY A 28 -7.80 17.32 13.10
N LEU A 29 -8.28 17.10 14.33
CA LEU A 29 -8.23 15.80 15.00
C LEU A 29 -9.08 14.74 14.29
N TRP A 30 -10.29 15.12 13.88
CA TRP A 30 -11.21 14.26 13.15
C TRP A 30 -10.61 13.75 11.86
N LEU A 31 -10.14 14.66 10.98
CA LEU A 31 -9.59 14.28 9.67
C LEU A 31 -8.30 13.46 9.79
N ALA A 32 -7.42 13.80 10.75
CA ALA A 32 -6.21 13.02 11.00
C ALA A 32 -6.54 11.59 11.46
N THR A 33 -7.54 11.45 12.35
CA THR A 33 -8.00 10.13 12.82
C THR A 33 -8.69 9.36 11.69
N ALA A 34 -9.54 10.01 10.88
CA ALA A 34 -10.23 9.39 9.76
C ALA A 34 -9.25 8.83 8.71
N LEU A 35 -8.21 9.60 8.38
CA LEU A 35 -7.18 9.20 7.45
C LEU A 35 -6.44 7.94 7.95
N LEU A 36 -5.98 7.98 9.20
CA LEU A 36 -5.24 6.87 9.79
C LEU A 36 -6.09 5.60 9.92
N THR A 37 -7.30 5.72 10.46
CA THR A 37 -8.18 4.57 10.68
C THR A 37 -8.71 4.00 9.38
N GLY A 38 -8.94 4.82 8.34
CA GLY A 38 -9.32 4.39 7.00
C GLY A 38 -8.24 3.53 6.34
N VAL A 39 -6.98 3.98 6.37
CA VAL A 39 -5.83 3.21 5.85
C VAL A 39 -5.66 1.89 6.61
N GLN A 40 -5.73 1.93 7.95
CA GLN A 40 -5.59 0.72 8.75
C GLN A 40 -6.76 -0.26 8.57
N ALA A 41 -7.98 0.23 8.37
CA ALA A 41 -9.14 -0.63 8.10
C ALA A 41 -8.96 -1.42 6.78
N LEU A 42 -8.53 -0.74 5.71
CA LEU A 42 -8.23 -1.38 4.43
C LEU A 42 -7.11 -2.43 4.56
N ASN A 43 -6.04 -2.08 5.28
CA ASN A 43 -4.90 -2.98 5.45
C ASN A 43 -5.25 -4.21 6.33
N SER A 44 -5.99 -4.02 7.44
CA SER A 44 -6.44 -5.13 8.29
C SER A 44 -7.39 -6.06 7.54
N GLN A 45 -8.35 -5.53 6.78
CA GLN A 45 -9.28 -6.34 5.98
C GLN A 45 -8.56 -7.16 4.92
N ALA A 46 -7.55 -6.59 4.26
CA ALA A 46 -6.74 -7.32 3.32
C ALA A 46 -6.00 -8.49 4.01
N ARG A 47 -5.32 -8.24 5.14
CA ARG A 47 -4.61 -9.27 5.92
C ARG A 47 -5.55 -10.37 6.42
N ASP A 48 -6.70 -10.01 6.97
CA ASP A 48 -7.68 -10.97 7.50
C ASP A 48 -8.28 -11.85 6.39
N SER A 49 -8.45 -11.31 5.19
CA SER A 49 -8.93 -12.08 4.04
C SER A 49 -7.90 -13.11 3.58
N TYR A 50 -6.62 -12.75 3.60
CA TYR A 50 -5.55 -13.69 3.29
C TYR A 50 -5.34 -14.75 4.37
N ALA A 51 -5.35 -14.35 5.63
CA ALA A 51 -5.24 -15.28 6.75
C ALA A 51 -6.38 -16.31 6.72
N ARG A 52 -7.59 -15.89 6.41
CA ARG A 52 -8.74 -16.80 6.23
C ARG A 52 -8.57 -17.74 5.04
N ALA A 53 -8.07 -17.25 3.91
CA ALA A 53 -7.82 -18.10 2.75
C ALA A 53 -6.77 -19.19 3.03
N SER A 54 -5.74 -18.89 3.82
CA SER A 54 -4.70 -19.87 4.22
C SER A 54 -5.17 -20.83 5.31
N GLN A 55 -6.03 -20.43 6.22
CA GLN A 55 -6.55 -21.26 7.32
C GLN A 55 -7.58 -22.31 6.88
N LEU A 56 -8.20 -22.16 5.70
CA LEU A 56 -9.23 -23.06 5.20
C LEU A 56 -8.76 -24.51 4.98
N ILE A 57 -7.46 -24.75 4.88
CA ILE A 57 -6.86 -26.04 4.62
C ILE A 57 -5.93 -26.46 5.77
N GLY A 58 -6.45 -26.53 7.01
CA GLY A 58 -5.76 -27.22 8.10
C GLY A 58 -4.90 -26.39 9.05
N GLY A 59 -4.93 -25.05 9.02
CA GLY A 59 -4.37 -24.16 10.07
C GLY A 59 -2.85 -24.09 10.24
N GLU A 60 -2.08 -25.02 9.67
CA GLU A 60 -0.61 -25.00 9.63
C GLU A 60 -0.11 -25.10 8.17
N PRO A 61 1.07 -24.56 7.85
CA PRO A 61 1.63 -24.65 6.50
C PRO A 61 1.87 -26.14 6.16
N GLN A 62 1.02 -26.68 5.27
CA GLN A 62 1.06 -28.07 4.87
C GLN A 62 1.84 -28.22 3.57
N ALA A 63 2.69 -29.25 3.49
CA ALA A 63 3.28 -29.67 2.23
C ALA A 63 2.21 -30.36 1.38
N SER A 64 2.37 -30.33 0.08
CA SER A 64 1.51 -31.05 -0.84
C SER A 64 2.31 -31.92 -1.80
N LEU A 65 1.84 -33.16 -2.02
CA LEU A 65 2.36 -34.04 -3.06
C LEU A 65 1.53 -33.82 -4.32
N VAL A 66 2.17 -33.45 -5.41
CA VAL A 66 1.56 -33.20 -6.72
C VAL A 66 2.27 -33.99 -7.81
N ALA A 67 1.57 -34.31 -8.88
CA ALA A 67 2.22 -34.87 -10.05
C ALA A 67 3.08 -33.81 -10.74
N PRO A 68 4.31 -34.08 -11.14
CA PRO A 68 5.21 -33.09 -11.73
C PRO A 68 4.69 -32.52 -13.05
N ASP A 69 4.09 -33.36 -13.89
CA ASP A 69 3.73 -33.02 -15.27
C ASP A 69 2.22 -33.11 -15.57
N ALA A 70 1.39 -33.37 -14.56
CA ALA A 70 -0.04 -33.56 -14.75
C ALA A 70 -0.88 -32.77 -13.72
N ALA A 71 -2.00 -32.25 -14.15
CA ALA A 71 -2.94 -31.55 -13.26
C ALA A 71 -3.61 -32.52 -12.26
N SER A 72 -3.52 -33.83 -12.44
CA SER A 72 -4.15 -34.86 -11.61
C SER A 72 -3.43 -36.19 -11.74
N PHE A 73 -3.54 -37.05 -10.72
CA PHE A 73 -2.98 -38.38 -10.67
C PHE A 73 -4.01 -39.41 -10.16
N PRO A 74 -3.78 -40.75 -10.37
CA PRO A 74 -4.70 -41.79 -9.94
C PRO A 74 -4.85 -41.85 -8.42
N GLN A 75 -6.07 -42.02 -7.93
CA GLN A 75 -6.38 -42.20 -6.50
C GLN A 75 -5.71 -43.38 -5.85
N ALA A 76 -5.28 -44.39 -6.64
CA ALA A 76 -4.54 -45.55 -6.17
C ALA A 76 -3.25 -45.18 -5.42
N LEU A 77 -2.54 -44.12 -5.87
CA LEU A 77 -1.33 -43.62 -5.21
C LEU A 77 -1.59 -43.12 -3.77
N PHE A 78 -2.77 -42.55 -3.51
CA PHE A 78 -3.16 -42.19 -2.15
C PHE A 78 -3.28 -43.44 -1.27
N ALA A 79 -3.93 -44.50 -1.75
CA ALA A 79 -4.08 -45.74 -1.00
C ALA A 79 -2.73 -46.44 -0.74
N GLU A 80 -1.81 -46.36 -1.68
CA GLU A 80 -0.45 -46.90 -1.54
C GLU A 80 0.35 -46.14 -0.47
N LEU A 81 0.34 -44.83 -0.51
CA LEU A 81 1.01 -43.96 0.48
C LEU A 81 0.44 -44.14 1.89
N ARG A 82 -0.89 -44.25 2.02
CA ARG A 82 -1.54 -44.53 3.31
C ARG A 82 -1.12 -45.87 3.89
N ARG A 83 -1.04 -46.95 3.05
CA ARG A 83 -0.55 -48.27 3.47
C ARG A 83 0.93 -48.23 3.84
N ALA A 84 1.70 -47.37 3.19
CA ALA A 84 3.11 -47.14 3.53
C ALA A 84 3.32 -46.28 4.78
N GLY A 85 2.23 -45.86 5.47
CA GLY A 85 2.28 -45.09 6.72
C GLY A 85 2.37 -43.58 6.55
N TRP A 86 2.20 -43.07 5.34
CA TRP A 86 2.18 -41.63 5.12
C TRP A 86 0.86 -40.99 5.60
N PRO A 87 0.92 -39.97 6.44
CA PRO A 87 -0.27 -39.23 6.88
C PRO A 87 -0.69 -38.23 5.80
N VAL A 88 -1.22 -38.73 4.69
CA VAL A 88 -1.67 -37.95 3.56
C VAL A 88 -3.18 -37.83 3.53
N SER A 89 -3.70 -36.67 3.05
CA SER A 89 -5.12 -36.42 2.81
C SER A 89 -5.36 -36.03 1.35
N PRO A 90 -6.36 -36.64 0.67
CA PRO A 90 -6.61 -36.40 -0.73
C PRO A 90 -7.41 -35.09 -0.93
N VAL A 91 -7.06 -34.35 -1.97
CA VAL A 91 -7.76 -33.15 -2.40
C VAL A 91 -8.01 -33.18 -3.90
N VAL A 92 -9.24 -32.87 -4.29
CA VAL A 92 -9.63 -32.60 -5.67
C VAL A 92 -10.04 -31.13 -5.77
N GLN A 93 -9.52 -30.43 -6.74
CA GLN A 93 -9.87 -29.01 -6.92
C GLN A 93 -10.04 -28.66 -8.40
N GLY A 94 -10.97 -27.77 -8.69
CA GLY A 94 -11.22 -27.27 -10.03
C GLY A 94 -12.20 -26.11 -10.04
N ARG A 95 -12.46 -25.59 -11.23
CA ARG A 95 -13.43 -24.51 -11.42
C ARG A 95 -14.77 -25.06 -11.83
N VAL A 96 -15.83 -24.51 -11.25
CA VAL A 96 -17.21 -24.86 -11.58
C VAL A 96 -17.96 -23.59 -11.94
N VAL A 97 -18.78 -23.68 -12.98
CA VAL A 97 -19.68 -22.62 -13.43
C VAL A 97 -21.11 -23.10 -13.21
N LEU A 98 -21.95 -22.27 -12.61
CA LEU A 98 -23.37 -22.57 -12.39
C LEU A 98 -24.21 -22.15 -13.60
N LEU A 99 -25.20 -22.97 -13.93
CA LEU A 99 -26.12 -22.71 -15.03
C LEU A 99 -26.90 -21.39 -14.80
N GLY A 100 -26.94 -20.53 -15.83
CA GLY A 100 -27.57 -19.20 -15.74
C GLY A 100 -26.71 -18.14 -14.99
N ARG A 101 -25.45 -18.44 -14.57
CA ARG A 101 -24.55 -17.56 -13.87
C ARG A 101 -23.12 -17.68 -14.41
N GLU A 102 -23.00 -17.72 -15.72
CA GLU A 102 -21.75 -18.01 -16.43
C GLU A 102 -20.62 -16.98 -16.20
N GLN A 103 -20.97 -15.79 -15.73
CA GLN A 103 -19.99 -14.74 -15.39
C GLN A 103 -19.26 -14.99 -14.06
N GLN A 104 -19.75 -15.89 -13.20
CA GLN A 104 -19.18 -16.17 -11.89
C GLN A 104 -18.51 -17.56 -11.90
N ARG A 105 -17.19 -17.56 -11.95
CA ARG A 105 -16.37 -18.78 -11.85
C ARG A 105 -16.12 -19.09 -10.39
N LEU A 106 -16.63 -20.22 -9.89
CA LEU A 106 -16.46 -20.67 -8.52
C LEU A 106 -15.35 -21.73 -8.46
N GLN A 107 -14.58 -21.71 -7.38
CA GLN A 107 -13.61 -22.75 -7.12
C GLN A 107 -14.26 -23.85 -6.27
N LEU A 108 -14.34 -25.07 -6.82
CA LEU A 108 -14.80 -26.26 -6.09
C LEU A 108 -13.60 -27.01 -5.54
N MET A 109 -13.63 -27.32 -4.26
CA MET A 109 -12.65 -28.14 -3.58
C MET A 109 -13.35 -29.32 -2.91
N GLY A 110 -12.90 -30.53 -3.24
CA GLY A 110 -13.29 -31.78 -2.59
C GLY A 110 -12.19 -32.22 -1.61
N ILE A 111 -12.58 -32.47 -0.36
CA ILE A 111 -11.69 -32.93 0.71
C ILE A 111 -12.26 -34.15 1.41
N GLU A 112 -11.39 -34.91 2.06
CA GLU A 112 -11.77 -35.97 3.00
C GLU A 112 -11.46 -35.52 4.43
N PRO A 113 -12.43 -35.09 5.23
CA PRO A 113 -12.18 -34.53 6.58
C PRO A 113 -11.49 -35.48 7.54
N VAL A 114 -11.68 -36.80 7.37
CA VAL A 114 -11.17 -37.84 8.28
C VAL A 114 -9.66 -37.99 8.19
N SER A 115 -9.06 -37.76 7.03
CA SER A 115 -7.65 -37.96 6.76
C SER A 115 -6.79 -36.68 6.86
N LEU A 116 -7.40 -35.53 7.16
CA LEU A 116 -6.69 -34.26 7.23
C LEU A 116 -5.58 -34.29 8.28
N PRO A 117 -4.36 -33.85 7.94
CA PRO A 117 -3.26 -33.73 8.90
C PRO A 117 -3.59 -32.67 9.94
N GLY A 118 -3.16 -32.87 11.19
CA GLY A 118 -3.40 -31.96 12.31
C GLY A 118 -4.65 -32.28 13.11
N SER A 119 -5.24 -31.30 13.78
CA SER A 119 -6.34 -31.48 14.73
C SER A 119 -7.72 -31.80 14.13
N GLY A 120 -7.79 -32.21 12.84
CA GLY A 120 -9.06 -32.53 12.17
C GLY A 120 -10.02 -31.34 12.05
N SER A 121 -9.51 -30.13 12.04
CA SER A 121 -10.31 -28.92 11.85
C SER A 121 -10.42 -28.59 10.35
N VAL A 122 -11.64 -28.40 9.89
CA VAL A 122 -11.95 -27.90 8.56
C VAL A 122 -12.47 -26.48 8.74
N ALA A 123 -11.96 -25.55 7.99
CA ALA A 123 -12.29 -24.12 8.11
C ALA A 123 -12.12 -23.56 9.55
N GLY A 124 -11.05 -24.01 10.27
CA GLY A 124 -10.74 -23.53 11.61
C GLY A 124 -11.65 -24.06 12.74
N GLN A 125 -12.63 -24.88 12.41
CA GLN A 125 -13.56 -25.45 13.40
C GLN A 125 -13.41 -26.98 13.48
N ARG A 126 -13.43 -27.50 14.71
CA ARG A 126 -13.58 -28.95 14.94
C ARG A 126 -15.02 -29.34 14.60
N LEU A 127 -15.17 -30.18 13.60
CA LEU A 127 -16.47 -30.69 13.22
C LEU A 127 -17.02 -31.62 14.32
N SER A 128 -18.29 -31.42 14.66
CA SER A 128 -18.99 -32.41 15.46
C SER A 128 -19.21 -33.68 14.63
N GLN A 129 -19.35 -34.84 15.28
CA GLN A 129 -19.56 -36.12 14.62
C GLN A 129 -20.80 -36.09 13.68
N ALA A 130 -21.87 -35.39 14.09
CA ALA A 130 -23.07 -35.22 13.29
C ALA A 130 -22.84 -34.36 12.03
N GLN A 131 -22.01 -33.29 12.13
CA GLN A 131 -21.65 -32.45 10.97
C GLN A 131 -20.75 -33.20 10.01
N MET A 132 -19.83 -34.03 10.52
CA MET A 132 -18.96 -34.86 9.72
C MET A 132 -19.75 -35.91 8.93
N LEU A 133 -20.68 -36.61 9.59
CA LEU A 133 -21.59 -37.57 8.91
C LEU A 133 -22.41 -36.88 7.81
N ALA A 134 -23.03 -35.74 8.10
CA ALA A 134 -23.84 -35.01 7.11
C ALA A 134 -23.03 -34.44 5.93
N PHE A 135 -21.70 -34.36 6.01
CA PHE A 135 -20.83 -33.87 4.95
C PHE A 135 -20.64 -34.90 3.83
N PHE A 136 -20.51 -36.19 4.18
CA PHE A 136 -20.27 -37.25 3.20
C PHE A 136 -21.46 -38.23 2.99
N GLU A 137 -22.48 -38.24 3.87
CA GLU A 137 -23.67 -39.06 3.69
C GLU A 137 -24.61 -38.42 2.66
N PRO A 138 -25.08 -39.16 1.63
CA PRO A 138 -25.96 -38.58 0.60
C PRO A 138 -27.22 -37.92 1.19
N PRO A 139 -27.60 -36.71 0.73
CA PRO A 139 -27.16 -36.00 -0.48
C PRO A 139 -25.86 -35.19 -0.33
N GLY A 140 -25.14 -35.30 0.81
CA GLY A 140 -23.94 -34.51 1.11
C GLY A 140 -24.26 -33.06 1.43
N ARG A 141 -23.20 -32.27 1.61
CA ARG A 141 -23.30 -30.80 1.79
C ARG A 141 -22.19 -30.08 1.07
N THR A 142 -22.51 -28.90 0.56
CA THR A 142 -21.51 -27.97 0.01
C THR A 142 -21.45 -26.75 0.90
N TRP A 143 -20.31 -26.54 1.56
CA TRP A 143 -20.12 -25.35 2.38
C TRP A 143 -19.72 -24.16 1.51
N VAL A 144 -20.26 -23.01 1.86
CA VAL A 144 -20.15 -21.78 1.09
C VAL A 144 -20.17 -20.57 2.03
N ALA A 145 -19.48 -19.51 1.66
CA ALA A 145 -19.56 -18.24 2.36
C ALA A 145 -20.93 -17.58 2.18
N ALA A 146 -21.46 -16.91 3.22
CA ALA A 146 -22.73 -16.17 3.14
C ALA A 146 -22.72 -15.15 1.98
N GLN A 147 -21.61 -14.45 1.79
CA GLN A 147 -21.41 -13.48 0.72
C GLN A 147 -21.47 -14.10 -0.68
N THR A 148 -20.99 -15.34 -0.82
CA THR A 148 -21.07 -16.07 -2.10
C THR A 148 -22.52 -16.41 -2.42
N LEU A 149 -23.32 -16.81 -1.43
CA LEU A 149 -24.76 -17.06 -1.63
C LEU A 149 -25.52 -15.81 -2.06
N GLU A 150 -25.25 -14.67 -1.38
CA GLU A 150 -25.83 -13.37 -1.75
C GLU A 150 -25.44 -12.95 -3.17
N ALA A 151 -24.15 -13.05 -3.51
CA ALA A 151 -23.64 -12.72 -4.85
C ALA A 151 -24.24 -13.60 -5.94
N LEU A 152 -24.53 -14.87 -5.62
CA LEU A 152 -25.20 -15.82 -6.50
C LEU A 152 -26.73 -15.66 -6.51
N GLY A 153 -27.31 -14.91 -5.56
CA GLY A 153 -28.77 -14.84 -5.38
C GLY A 153 -29.38 -16.20 -5.07
N LEU A 154 -28.68 -17.05 -4.30
CA LEU A 154 -29.12 -18.39 -3.88
C LEU A 154 -29.42 -18.40 -2.38
N GLN A 155 -30.23 -19.38 -1.96
CA GLN A 155 -30.56 -19.59 -0.55
C GLN A 155 -29.87 -20.84 -0.01
N ALA A 156 -29.66 -20.87 1.31
CA ALA A 156 -29.16 -22.05 1.97
C ALA A 156 -30.12 -23.24 1.80
N GLY A 157 -29.55 -24.41 1.46
CA GLY A 157 -30.32 -25.62 1.14
C GLY A 157 -30.64 -25.82 -0.33
N GLU A 158 -30.41 -24.83 -1.17
CA GLU A 158 -30.58 -24.98 -2.63
C GLU A 158 -29.51 -25.90 -3.24
N GLN A 159 -29.86 -26.56 -4.33
CA GLN A 159 -29.00 -27.47 -5.11
C GLN A 159 -28.89 -26.96 -6.55
N PRO A 160 -28.00 -25.97 -6.80
CA PRO A 160 -27.86 -25.40 -8.14
C PRO A 160 -27.25 -26.43 -9.12
N LEU A 161 -27.61 -26.27 -10.40
CA LEU A 161 -27.05 -27.04 -11.50
C LEU A 161 -25.75 -26.38 -11.99
N THR A 162 -24.74 -27.20 -12.25
CA THR A 162 -23.54 -26.75 -12.96
C THR A 162 -23.80 -26.58 -14.45
N SER A 163 -22.93 -25.89 -15.16
CA SER A 163 -22.99 -25.78 -16.63
C SER A 163 -22.86 -27.14 -17.33
N THR A 164 -22.33 -28.16 -16.64
CA THR A 164 -22.28 -29.56 -17.11
C THR A 164 -23.55 -30.35 -16.82
N GLY A 165 -24.60 -29.74 -16.24
CA GLY A 165 -25.89 -30.38 -15.94
C GLY A 165 -25.90 -31.22 -14.67
N GLN A 166 -24.86 -31.22 -13.88
CA GLN A 166 -24.79 -31.96 -12.61
C GLN A 166 -25.30 -31.09 -11.45
N ARG A 167 -25.94 -31.70 -10.46
CA ARG A 167 -26.42 -31.00 -9.26
C ARG A 167 -25.36 -30.94 -8.18
N LEU A 168 -25.12 -29.73 -7.63
CA LEU A 168 -24.33 -29.57 -6.42
C LEU A 168 -25.10 -30.12 -5.20
N PRO A 169 -24.40 -30.72 -4.21
CA PRO A 169 -25.02 -30.99 -2.90
C PRO A 169 -25.61 -29.70 -2.28
N PRO A 170 -26.59 -29.82 -1.36
CA PRO A 170 -27.25 -28.69 -0.74
C PRO A 170 -26.25 -27.66 -0.20
N LEU A 171 -26.44 -26.38 -0.54
CA LEU A 171 -25.57 -25.31 -0.08
C LEU A 171 -25.82 -24.99 1.40
N GLN A 172 -24.76 -24.96 2.20
CA GLN A 172 -24.81 -24.62 3.61
C GLN A 172 -23.85 -23.48 3.89
N VAL A 173 -24.34 -22.42 4.55
CA VAL A 173 -23.48 -21.32 4.98
C VAL A 173 -22.57 -21.79 6.09
N GLN A 174 -21.26 -21.56 5.90
CA GLN A 174 -20.25 -21.78 6.92
C GLN A 174 -19.57 -20.46 7.22
N ALA A 175 -19.48 -20.12 8.52
CA ALA A 175 -18.70 -18.97 8.96
C ALA A 175 -17.22 -19.17 8.60
N ASP A 176 -16.53 -18.07 8.32
CA ASP A 176 -15.10 -18.04 8.02
C ASP A 176 -14.66 -18.68 6.69
N MET A 177 -15.59 -19.02 5.79
CA MET A 177 -15.23 -19.45 4.43
C MET A 177 -14.86 -18.27 3.52
N ALA A 178 -13.88 -18.52 2.63
CA ALA A 178 -13.51 -17.55 1.61
C ALA A 178 -14.63 -17.40 0.57
N PRO A 179 -14.96 -16.16 0.14
CA PRO A 179 -15.92 -15.95 -0.93
C PRO A 179 -15.46 -16.63 -2.24
N GLY A 180 -16.43 -17.19 -3.00
CA GLY A 180 -16.15 -17.88 -4.27
C GLY A 180 -15.64 -19.32 -4.14
N LEU A 181 -15.37 -19.81 -2.92
CA LEU A 181 -14.99 -21.19 -2.65
C LEU A 181 -16.22 -22.03 -2.26
N LEU A 182 -16.32 -23.18 -2.90
CA LEU A 182 -17.26 -24.24 -2.59
C LEU A 182 -16.48 -25.44 -2.04
N LEU A 183 -16.79 -25.89 -0.84
CA LEU A 183 -16.15 -27.02 -0.21
C LEU A 183 -17.15 -28.17 -0.02
N THR A 184 -16.83 -29.34 -0.56
CA THR A 184 -17.67 -30.53 -0.46
C THR A 184 -16.82 -31.78 -0.24
N ASP A 185 -17.46 -32.93 0.01
CA ASP A 185 -16.74 -34.19 0.07
C ASP A 185 -16.14 -34.58 -1.28
N ILE A 186 -15.01 -35.26 -1.25
CA ILE A 186 -14.28 -35.68 -2.44
C ILE A 186 -15.12 -36.54 -3.37
N SER A 187 -16.01 -37.37 -2.82
CA SER A 187 -16.89 -38.27 -3.60
C SER A 187 -17.88 -37.50 -4.48
N PHE A 188 -18.33 -36.31 -4.02
CA PHE A 188 -19.19 -35.44 -4.80
C PHE A 188 -18.38 -34.52 -5.73
N ALA A 189 -17.18 -34.10 -5.30
CA ALA A 189 -16.36 -33.21 -6.11
C ALA A 189 -15.76 -33.87 -7.36
N GLN A 190 -15.36 -35.15 -7.27
CA GLN A 190 -14.79 -35.87 -8.41
C GLN A 190 -15.69 -35.91 -9.65
N PRO A 191 -16.99 -36.30 -9.54
CA PRO A 191 -17.89 -36.25 -10.70
C PRO A 191 -18.16 -34.83 -11.18
N LEU A 192 -18.38 -33.88 -10.26
CA LEU A 192 -18.64 -32.46 -10.59
C LEU A 192 -17.51 -31.80 -11.38
N LEU A 193 -16.27 -32.23 -11.14
CA LEU A 193 -15.07 -31.76 -11.83
C LEU A 193 -14.63 -32.66 -13.00
N ASN A 194 -15.45 -33.66 -13.34
CA ASN A 194 -15.15 -34.68 -14.36
C ASN A 194 -13.80 -35.39 -14.13
N MET A 195 -13.51 -35.72 -12.88
CA MET A 195 -12.23 -36.34 -12.43
C MET A 195 -12.45 -37.65 -11.64
N PRO A 196 -13.24 -38.65 -12.16
CA PRO A 196 -13.52 -39.87 -11.42
C PRO A 196 -12.24 -40.68 -11.17
N GLY A 197 -12.00 -41.02 -9.90
CA GLY A 197 -10.80 -41.82 -9.50
C GLY A 197 -9.47 -41.08 -9.64
N ARG A 198 -9.48 -39.75 -9.79
CA ARG A 198 -8.28 -38.90 -9.88
C ARG A 198 -8.24 -37.88 -8.77
N LEU A 199 -7.03 -37.50 -8.37
CA LEU A 199 -6.76 -36.50 -7.33
C LEU A 199 -5.91 -35.35 -7.90
N SER A 200 -6.10 -34.15 -7.38
CA SER A 200 -5.29 -32.99 -7.77
C SER A 200 -4.02 -32.88 -6.94
N ARG A 201 -4.10 -33.19 -5.65
CA ARG A 201 -2.96 -33.15 -4.71
C ARG A 201 -3.25 -33.98 -3.45
N LEU A 202 -2.18 -34.31 -2.70
CA LEU A 202 -2.27 -34.88 -1.36
C LEU A 202 -1.66 -33.89 -0.37
N LEU A 203 -2.36 -33.58 0.69
CA LEU A 203 -1.84 -32.77 1.81
C LEU A 203 -1.01 -33.68 2.73
N VAL A 204 0.12 -33.17 3.20
CA VAL A 204 1.05 -33.85 4.08
C VAL A 204 1.54 -32.87 5.15
N ASP A 205 1.74 -33.32 6.38
CA ASP A 205 2.35 -32.54 7.43
C ASP A 205 3.82 -32.20 7.07
N ASN A 206 4.19 -30.92 7.17
CA ASN A 206 5.55 -30.45 6.88
C ASN A 206 6.62 -31.13 7.74
N THR A 207 6.31 -31.42 9.01
CA THR A 207 7.24 -32.05 9.95
C THR A 207 7.48 -33.50 9.58
N PHE A 208 6.48 -34.17 9.05
CA PHE A 208 6.58 -35.54 8.56
C PHE A 208 7.35 -35.59 7.24
N ALA A 209 7.01 -34.72 6.30
CA ALA A 209 7.65 -34.64 4.99
C ALA A 209 9.17 -34.39 5.08
N ALA A 210 9.61 -33.61 6.07
CA ALA A 210 11.04 -33.28 6.28
C ALA A 210 11.86 -34.44 6.86
N ARG A 211 11.23 -35.46 7.47
CA ARG A 211 11.89 -36.53 8.21
C ARG A 211 11.87 -37.88 7.50
N HIS A 212 11.13 -38.03 6.40
CA HIS A 212 10.90 -39.30 5.71
C HIS A 212 11.54 -39.31 4.32
N PRO A 213 11.79 -40.47 3.76
CA PRO A 213 12.41 -40.64 2.44
C PRO A 213 11.58 -39.90 1.35
N PRO A 214 12.20 -39.53 0.23
CA PRO A 214 11.51 -38.82 -0.84
C PRO A 214 10.28 -39.60 -1.30
N PRO A 215 9.21 -38.89 -1.71
CA PRO A 215 7.99 -39.53 -2.21
C PRO A 215 8.30 -40.35 -3.46
N PRO A 216 7.41 -41.30 -3.85
CA PRO A 216 7.55 -42.06 -5.09
C PRO A 216 7.82 -41.13 -6.27
N ALA A 217 8.62 -41.57 -7.26
CA ALA A 217 9.02 -40.76 -8.42
C ALA A 217 7.85 -40.16 -9.21
N ALA A 218 6.62 -40.69 -9.04
CA ALA A 218 5.40 -40.18 -9.65
C ALA A 218 4.86 -38.92 -8.99
N LEU A 219 5.35 -38.53 -7.81
CA LEU A 219 4.88 -37.37 -7.04
C LEU A 219 6.05 -36.50 -6.59
N GLN A 220 5.89 -35.21 -6.68
CA GLN A 220 6.83 -34.22 -6.16
C GLN A 220 6.27 -33.56 -4.91
N LEU A 221 7.13 -33.45 -3.90
CA LEU A 221 6.80 -32.69 -2.69
C LEU A 221 6.91 -31.17 -2.99
N LYS A 222 5.77 -30.49 -3.05
CA LYS A 222 5.70 -29.03 -3.03
C LYS A 222 5.52 -28.59 -1.59
N GLN A 223 6.53 -27.94 -1.05
CA GLN A 223 6.40 -27.25 0.23
C GLN A 223 5.60 -25.95 0.01
N GLY A 224 4.38 -25.94 0.54
CA GLY A 224 3.52 -24.77 0.74
C GLY A 224 3.41 -23.77 -0.42
N GLU A 225 2.46 -23.96 -1.35
CA GLU A 225 2.02 -22.85 -2.22
C GLU A 225 1.54 -21.64 -1.42
N ASP A 226 1.08 -21.86 -0.19
CA ASP A 226 0.68 -20.80 0.75
C ASP A 226 1.83 -19.87 1.16
N ASN A 227 3.07 -20.36 1.23
CA ASN A 227 4.23 -19.51 1.46
C ASN A 227 4.53 -18.56 0.28
N ASN A 228 4.13 -18.89 -0.93
CA ASN A 228 4.34 -18.02 -2.08
C ASN A 228 3.28 -16.90 -2.11
N LEU A 229 2.02 -17.23 -1.80
CA LEU A 229 0.94 -16.24 -1.77
C LEU A 229 1.09 -15.28 -0.58
N SER A 230 1.44 -15.78 0.61
CA SER A 230 1.69 -14.96 1.79
C SER A 230 2.87 -14.00 1.60
N ARG A 231 3.93 -14.42 0.92
CA ARG A 231 5.09 -13.57 0.60
C ARG A 231 4.78 -12.50 -0.45
N LEU A 232 3.92 -12.82 -1.43
CA LEU A 232 3.40 -11.84 -2.40
C LEU A 232 2.61 -10.74 -1.72
N THR A 233 1.74 -11.15 -0.82
CA THR A 233 0.86 -10.24 -0.10
C THR A 233 1.59 -9.46 0.97
N GLU A 234 2.65 -10.01 1.58
CA GLU A 234 3.52 -9.30 2.51
C GLU A 234 4.10 -8.03 1.88
N SER A 235 4.56 -8.12 0.64
CA SER A 235 5.08 -6.98 -0.11
C SER A 235 4.03 -5.89 -0.34
N PHE A 236 2.78 -6.28 -0.66
CA PHE A 236 1.67 -5.34 -0.80
C PHE A 236 1.33 -4.67 0.54
N HIS A 237 1.30 -5.44 1.64
CA HIS A 237 1.07 -4.91 2.98
C HIS A 237 2.14 -3.92 3.41
N LEU A 238 3.41 -4.20 3.09
CA LEU A 238 4.52 -3.30 3.40
C LEU A 238 4.38 -1.95 2.68
N ASN A 239 3.90 -1.95 1.44
CA ASN A 239 3.61 -0.70 0.72
C ASN A 239 2.46 0.08 1.37
N LEU A 240 1.36 -0.60 1.71
CA LEU A 240 0.24 0.02 2.44
C LEU A 240 0.68 0.54 3.82
N ASP A 241 1.53 -0.19 4.52
CA ASP A 241 2.09 0.23 5.81
C ASP A 241 2.98 1.48 5.64
N ALA A 242 3.78 1.57 4.57
CA ALA A 242 4.60 2.75 4.27
C ALA A 242 3.75 3.99 4.00
N VAL A 243 2.70 3.87 3.18
CA VAL A 243 1.75 4.96 2.91
C VAL A 243 0.96 5.31 4.18
N GLY A 244 0.53 4.30 4.96
CA GLY A 244 -0.13 4.48 6.24
C GLY A 244 0.73 5.22 7.26
N PHE A 245 2.02 4.85 7.36
CA PHE A 245 2.98 5.52 8.22
C PHE A 245 3.22 6.98 7.80
N LEU A 246 3.37 7.23 6.51
CA LEU A 246 3.51 8.59 5.97
C LEU A 246 2.29 9.45 6.34
N SER A 247 1.08 8.91 6.14
CA SER A 247 -0.18 9.55 6.50
C SER A 247 -0.30 9.81 8.00
N PHE A 248 0.18 8.87 8.84
CA PHE A 248 0.21 9.03 10.28
C PHE A 248 1.12 10.19 10.72
N VAL A 249 2.33 10.28 10.18
CA VAL A 249 3.27 11.36 10.49
C VAL A 249 2.68 12.72 10.10
N VAL A 250 2.09 12.82 8.90
CA VAL A 250 1.41 14.05 8.45
C VAL A 250 0.23 14.39 9.37
N GLY A 251 -0.61 13.41 9.70
CA GLY A 251 -1.73 13.57 10.62
C GLY A 251 -1.32 14.06 12.01
N LEU A 252 -0.24 13.49 12.57
CA LEU A 252 0.31 13.89 13.85
C LEU A 252 0.77 15.37 13.85
N PHE A 253 1.38 15.82 12.77
CA PHE A 253 1.78 17.22 12.61
C PHE A 253 0.59 18.15 12.48
N ILE A 254 -0.47 17.76 11.78
CA ILE A 254 -1.71 18.53 11.66
C ILE A 254 -2.37 18.70 13.02
N VAL A 255 -2.47 17.62 13.79
CA VAL A 255 -2.99 17.63 15.17
C VAL A 255 -2.12 18.53 16.06
N HIS A 256 -0.79 18.40 15.94
CA HIS A 256 0.15 19.26 16.69
C HIS A 256 -0.03 20.74 16.34
N ALA A 257 -0.23 21.07 15.07
CA ALA A 257 -0.49 22.42 14.60
C ALA A 257 -1.81 22.98 15.18
N ALA A 258 -2.89 22.19 15.10
CA ALA A 258 -4.22 22.60 15.60
C ALA A 258 -4.22 22.84 17.12
N ILE A 259 -3.65 21.91 17.91
CA ILE A 259 -3.56 22.04 19.38
C ILE A 259 -2.62 23.18 19.76
N GLY A 260 -1.47 23.29 19.10
CA GLY A 260 -0.49 24.34 19.35
C GLY A 260 -1.07 25.72 19.18
N LEU A 261 -1.82 25.91 18.10
CA LEU A 261 -2.50 27.18 17.80
C LEU A 261 -3.60 27.51 18.82
N ALA A 262 -4.43 26.54 19.18
CA ALA A 262 -5.50 26.74 20.16
C ALA A 262 -4.97 27.14 21.54
N LEU A 263 -3.85 26.55 21.98
CA LEU A 263 -3.22 26.90 23.26
C LEU A 263 -2.50 28.24 23.22
N GLU A 264 -1.92 28.62 22.08
CA GLU A 264 -1.30 29.94 21.90
C GLU A 264 -2.31 31.07 22.12
N GLN A 265 -3.52 30.96 21.56
CA GLN A 265 -4.58 31.91 21.68
C GLN A 265 -5.15 32.06 23.10
N ARG A 266 -5.04 30.99 23.89
CA ARG A 266 -5.52 30.97 25.28
C ARG A 266 -4.47 31.40 26.31
N ARG A 267 -3.28 31.83 25.87
CA ARG A 267 -2.20 32.26 26.79
C ARG A 267 -2.66 33.31 27.79
N GLY A 268 -3.47 34.26 27.39
CA GLY A 268 -4.05 35.28 28.28
C GLY A 268 -4.90 34.62 29.39
N LEU A 269 -5.85 33.79 29.01
CA LEU A 269 -6.71 33.06 29.95
C LEU A 269 -5.88 32.18 30.90
N LEU A 270 -4.87 31.45 30.38
CA LEU A 270 -4.02 30.58 31.18
C LEU A 270 -3.17 31.38 32.19
N ARG A 271 -2.69 32.57 31.82
CA ARG A 271 -1.99 33.50 32.73
C ARG A 271 -2.93 34.00 33.83
N THR A 272 -4.14 34.39 33.49
CA THR A 272 -5.16 34.85 34.46
C THR A 272 -5.48 33.73 35.46
N LEU A 273 -5.71 32.50 35.00
CA LEU A 273 -5.94 31.37 35.88
C LEU A 273 -4.76 31.08 36.81
N ARG A 274 -3.54 31.21 36.29
CA ARG A 274 -2.31 31.07 37.10
C ARG A 274 -2.19 32.18 38.13
N ALA A 275 -2.51 33.42 37.76
CA ALA A 275 -2.52 34.58 38.66
C ALA A 275 -3.58 34.45 39.76
N CYS A 276 -4.71 33.81 39.44
CA CYS A 276 -5.76 33.47 40.42
C CYS A 276 -5.42 32.27 41.31
N GLY A 277 -4.19 31.77 41.31
CA GLY A 277 -3.70 30.69 42.20
C GLY A 277 -3.87 29.25 41.70
N VAL A 278 -4.28 29.06 40.44
CA VAL A 278 -4.34 27.71 39.86
C VAL A 278 -2.91 27.15 39.70
N SER A 279 -2.60 26.02 40.34
CA SER A 279 -1.29 25.39 40.22
C SER A 279 -1.00 24.89 38.81
N ALA A 280 0.29 24.85 38.40
CA ALA A 280 0.68 24.34 37.09
C ALA A 280 0.20 22.90 36.84
N ARG A 281 0.25 22.05 37.88
CA ARG A 281 -0.19 20.65 37.78
C ARG A 281 -1.70 20.55 37.50
N LEU A 282 -2.49 21.36 38.20
CA LEU A 282 -3.95 21.41 38.02
C LEU A 282 -4.31 21.91 36.62
N LEU A 283 -3.57 22.92 36.13
CA LEU A 283 -3.79 23.48 34.80
C LEU A 283 -3.47 22.43 33.70
N ILE A 284 -2.34 21.71 33.81
CA ILE A 284 -1.98 20.63 32.89
C ILE A 284 -3.03 19.53 32.91
N LEU A 285 -3.48 19.11 34.10
CA LEU A 285 -4.51 18.09 34.24
C LEU A 285 -5.82 18.51 33.58
N SER A 286 -6.26 19.77 33.83
CA SER A 286 -7.50 20.31 33.23
C SER A 286 -7.42 20.42 31.71
N LEU A 287 -6.29 20.86 31.17
CA LEU A 287 -6.04 20.91 29.74
C LEU A 287 -5.93 19.49 29.14
N GLY A 288 -5.31 18.55 29.85
CA GLY A 288 -5.22 17.14 29.45
C GLY A 288 -6.59 16.47 29.36
N VAL A 289 -7.46 16.71 30.33
CA VAL A 289 -8.86 16.21 30.32
C VAL A 289 -9.65 16.84 29.18
N GLU A 290 -9.51 18.14 28.95
CA GLU A 290 -10.16 18.83 27.84
C GLU A 290 -9.69 18.28 26.48
N LEU A 291 -8.37 18.15 26.28
CA LEU A 291 -7.79 17.55 25.08
C LEU A 291 -8.23 16.08 24.90
N GLY A 292 -8.29 15.33 25.98
CA GLY A 292 -8.78 13.95 25.97
C GLY A 292 -10.25 13.87 25.54
N ALA A 293 -11.10 14.75 26.04
CA ALA A 293 -12.52 14.83 25.64
C ALA A 293 -12.67 15.18 24.15
N LEU A 294 -11.88 16.15 23.65
CA LEU A 294 -11.85 16.50 22.22
C LEU A 294 -11.33 15.33 21.37
N ALA A 295 -10.28 14.63 21.83
CA ALA A 295 -9.73 13.49 21.13
C ALA A 295 -10.73 12.31 21.05
N VAL A 296 -11.49 12.07 22.10
CA VAL A 296 -12.56 11.05 22.10
C VAL A 296 -13.66 11.43 21.12
N LEU A 297 -14.15 12.66 21.17
CA LEU A 297 -15.20 13.13 20.24
C LEU A 297 -14.75 13.10 18.78
N SER A 298 -13.56 13.65 18.50
CA SER A 298 -12.97 13.60 17.17
C SER A 298 -12.60 12.19 16.73
N GLY A 299 -12.16 11.36 17.70
CA GLY A 299 -11.83 9.96 17.48
C GLY A 299 -13.04 9.16 17.01
N VAL A 300 -14.17 9.28 17.68
CA VAL A 300 -15.42 8.61 17.29
C VAL A 300 -15.85 9.04 15.88
N LEU A 301 -15.87 10.37 15.62
CA LEU A 301 -16.19 10.88 14.29
C LEU A 301 -15.17 10.42 13.23
N GLY A 302 -13.87 10.41 13.60
CA GLY A 302 -12.78 9.99 12.73
C GLY A 302 -12.85 8.52 12.38
N ILE A 303 -13.10 7.65 13.37
CA ILE A 303 -13.23 6.21 13.15
C ILE A 303 -14.47 5.92 12.28
N ALA A 304 -15.60 6.58 12.55
CA ALA A 304 -16.81 6.40 11.75
C ALA A 304 -16.60 6.83 10.29
N SER A 305 -15.98 7.99 10.05
CA SER A 305 -15.67 8.46 8.70
C SER A 305 -14.53 7.68 8.04
N GLY A 306 -13.54 7.21 8.80
CA GLY A 306 -12.50 6.29 8.33
C GLY A 306 -13.07 4.95 7.89
N TYR A 307 -14.02 4.39 8.65
CA TYR A 307 -14.77 3.20 8.27
C TYR A 307 -15.55 3.43 6.96
N LEU A 308 -16.26 4.56 6.86
CA LEU A 308 -17.02 4.90 5.65
C LEU A 308 -16.07 5.06 4.44
N LEU A 309 -14.95 5.74 4.60
CA LEU A 309 -13.93 5.89 3.56
C LEU A 309 -13.38 4.52 3.13
N ALA A 310 -13.04 3.68 4.08
CA ALA A 310 -12.55 2.33 3.82
C ALA A 310 -13.61 1.47 3.11
N SER A 311 -14.88 1.57 3.50
CA SER A 311 -15.98 0.83 2.84
C SER A 311 -16.22 1.27 1.40
N LEU A 312 -16.04 2.56 1.11
CA LEU A 312 -16.15 3.10 -0.26
C LEU A 312 -14.97 2.66 -1.15
N LEU A 313 -13.76 2.53 -0.59
CA LEU A 313 -12.56 2.15 -1.33
C LEU A 313 -12.35 0.62 -1.39
N LEU A 314 -13.00 -0.14 -0.51
CA LEU A 314 -12.85 -1.59 -0.42
C LEU A 314 -13.15 -2.33 -1.72
N PRO A 315 -14.21 -2.01 -2.51
CA PRO A 315 -14.48 -2.70 -3.77
C PRO A 315 -13.33 -2.60 -4.77
N ASP A 316 -12.67 -1.44 -4.86
CA ASP A 316 -11.53 -1.23 -5.76
C ASP A 316 -10.30 -1.99 -5.28
N VAL A 317 -10.02 -1.99 -3.97
CA VAL A 317 -8.94 -2.78 -3.36
C VAL A 317 -9.20 -4.28 -3.52
N ALA A 318 -10.42 -4.74 -3.28
CA ALA A 318 -10.81 -6.14 -3.44
C ALA A 318 -10.68 -6.61 -4.90
N ALA A 319 -11.10 -5.78 -5.85
CA ALA A 319 -10.96 -6.06 -7.28
C ALA A 319 -9.49 -6.15 -7.71
N SER A 320 -8.63 -5.28 -7.15
CA SER A 320 -7.18 -5.28 -7.34
C SER A 320 -6.53 -6.56 -6.85
N LEU A 321 -6.82 -6.93 -5.60
CA LEU A 321 -6.23 -8.12 -4.97
C LEU A 321 -6.68 -9.40 -5.65
N ARG A 322 -7.95 -9.47 -6.10
CA ARG A 322 -8.45 -10.56 -6.91
C ARG A 322 -7.74 -10.64 -8.26
N GLY A 323 -7.51 -9.49 -8.89
CA GLY A 323 -6.85 -9.40 -10.18
C GLY A 323 -5.38 -9.77 -10.14
N LEU A 324 -4.61 -9.21 -9.22
CA LEU A 324 -3.15 -9.40 -9.14
C LEU A 324 -2.76 -10.73 -8.53
N TYR A 325 -3.49 -11.19 -7.52
CA TYR A 325 -3.08 -12.31 -6.67
C TYR A 325 -4.08 -13.48 -6.67
N GLY A 326 -5.21 -13.35 -7.38
CA GLY A 326 -6.27 -14.35 -7.36
C GLY A 326 -6.99 -14.47 -6.01
N ALA A 327 -6.73 -13.54 -5.08
CA ALA A 327 -7.28 -13.59 -3.73
C ALA A 327 -8.66 -12.96 -3.68
N GLU A 328 -9.64 -13.69 -3.22
CA GLU A 328 -10.98 -13.17 -2.99
C GLU A 328 -11.05 -12.48 -1.63
N VAL A 329 -11.17 -11.16 -1.68
CA VAL A 329 -11.39 -10.31 -0.50
C VAL A 329 -12.88 -10.14 -0.29
N ALA A 330 -13.35 -10.31 0.94
CA ALA A 330 -14.72 -10.04 1.31
C ALA A 330 -15.11 -8.60 0.93
N GLY A 331 -16.20 -8.45 0.18
CA GLY A 331 -16.69 -7.14 -0.28
C GLY A 331 -17.28 -6.25 0.83
N GLN A 332 -17.31 -6.73 2.08
CA GLN A 332 -17.77 -6.00 3.27
C GLN A 332 -16.67 -5.95 4.32
N LEU A 333 -16.52 -4.78 4.95
CA LEU A 333 -15.60 -4.58 6.07
C LEU A 333 -16.10 -5.29 7.32
N ASN A 334 -15.41 -6.34 7.73
CA ASN A 334 -15.59 -7.00 9.01
C ASN A 334 -14.45 -6.62 9.96
N LEU A 335 -14.65 -5.54 10.72
CA LEU A 335 -13.66 -5.07 11.68
C LEU A 335 -13.97 -5.59 13.07
N SER A 336 -12.94 -6.13 13.77
CA SER A 336 -13.08 -6.61 15.13
C SER A 336 -13.43 -5.47 16.09
N PRO A 337 -14.15 -5.73 17.21
CA PRO A 337 -14.39 -4.71 18.24
C PRO A 337 -13.11 -4.08 18.78
N TRP A 338 -12.00 -4.82 18.78
CA TRP A 338 -10.69 -4.35 19.19
C TRP A 338 -10.13 -3.26 18.27
N TRP A 339 -10.46 -3.29 16.97
CA TRP A 339 -10.05 -2.26 16.03
C TRP A 339 -10.63 -0.89 16.39
N TRP A 340 -11.91 -0.84 16.82
CA TRP A 340 -12.56 0.39 17.23
C TRP A 340 -11.89 0.99 18.49
N LEU A 341 -11.55 0.14 19.46
CA LEU A 341 -10.83 0.55 20.66
C LEU A 341 -9.39 1.01 20.34
N ALA A 342 -8.70 0.30 19.47
CA ALA A 342 -7.36 0.67 19.03
C ALA A 342 -7.35 2.03 18.30
N GLY A 343 -8.31 2.28 17.41
CA GLY A 343 -8.48 3.57 16.73
C GLY A 343 -8.68 4.73 17.71
N LEU A 344 -9.53 4.52 18.74
CA LEU A 344 -9.74 5.51 19.80
C LEU A 344 -8.47 5.73 20.62
N GLY A 345 -7.77 4.65 20.95
CA GLY A 345 -6.47 4.69 21.65
C GLY A 345 -5.42 5.48 20.89
N VAL A 346 -5.31 5.24 19.60
CA VAL A 346 -4.37 5.98 18.70
C VAL A 346 -4.75 7.45 18.60
N SER A 347 -6.05 7.79 18.49
CA SER A 347 -6.52 9.17 18.50
C SER A 347 -6.13 9.90 19.79
N LEU A 348 -6.36 9.24 20.94
CA LEU A 348 -6.02 9.79 22.25
C LEU A 348 -4.51 9.96 22.44
N LEU A 349 -3.72 8.94 22.11
CA LEU A 349 -2.26 8.98 22.19
C LEU A 349 -1.69 10.03 21.24
N GLY A 350 -2.20 10.10 20.02
CA GLY A 350 -1.81 11.10 19.02
C GLY A 350 -2.08 12.53 19.51
N ALA A 351 -3.25 12.78 20.08
CA ALA A 351 -3.60 14.09 20.66
C ALA A 351 -2.71 14.45 21.86
N LEU A 352 -2.41 13.49 22.75
CA LEU A 352 -1.53 13.70 23.89
C LEU A 352 -0.09 13.95 23.47
N LEU A 353 0.45 13.18 22.52
CA LEU A 353 1.81 13.37 21.97
C LEU A 353 1.93 14.73 21.25
N ALA A 354 0.97 15.03 20.40
CA ALA A 354 0.92 16.31 19.69
C ALA A 354 0.75 17.51 20.66
N GLY A 355 -0.05 17.32 21.71
CA GLY A 355 -0.28 18.33 22.74
C GLY A 355 0.84 18.46 23.77
N ALA A 356 1.69 17.46 23.95
CA ALA A 356 2.67 17.38 25.04
C ALA A 356 3.60 18.62 25.11
N SER A 357 4.14 19.05 23.98
CA SER A 357 5.00 20.25 23.92
C SER A 357 4.25 21.53 24.30
N SER A 358 2.99 21.62 23.93
CA SER A 358 2.13 22.76 24.21
C SER A 358 1.65 22.78 25.66
N LEU A 359 1.32 21.61 26.23
CA LEU A 359 1.03 21.45 27.65
C LEU A 359 2.24 21.81 28.51
N TRP A 360 3.43 21.39 28.13
CA TRP A 360 4.67 21.73 28.84
C TRP A 360 4.94 23.23 28.78
N ARG A 361 4.76 23.89 27.64
CA ARG A 361 4.88 25.33 27.53
C ARG A 361 3.87 26.07 28.40
N ALA A 362 2.64 25.58 28.48
CA ALA A 362 1.60 26.14 29.36
C ALA A 362 1.97 26.02 30.84
N ALA A 363 2.64 24.92 31.23
CA ALA A 363 3.12 24.72 32.60
C ALA A 363 4.22 25.69 33.03
N ARG A 364 5.06 26.12 32.07
CA ARG A 364 6.22 27.01 32.31
C ARG A 364 5.95 28.48 31.97
N LEU A 365 4.68 28.88 31.82
CA LEU A 365 4.33 30.28 31.56
C LEU A 365 4.83 31.18 32.69
N PRO A 366 5.66 32.20 32.40
CA PRO A 366 6.11 33.16 33.39
C PRO A 366 4.93 34.05 33.79
N LEU A 367 4.72 34.21 35.10
CA LEU A 367 3.62 35.04 35.66
C LEU A 367 3.92 36.54 35.55
N LEU A 368 5.20 36.92 35.61
CA LEU A 368 5.71 38.29 35.75
C LEU A 368 6.42 38.83 34.49
N ALA A 369 6.26 38.17 33.33
CA ALA A 369 6.86 38.73 32.13
C ALA A 369 6.11 40.01 31.70
N LEU A 370 6.65 41.15 32.13
CA LEU A 370 6.39 42.42 31.53
C LEU A 370 6.59 42.36 30.02
N ALA A 371 5.70 42.97 29.26
CA ALA A 371 5.62 42.99 27.81
C ALA A 371 6.85 43.71 27.17
N ASN A 372 8.07 43.24 27.39
CA ASN A 372 9.23 43.71 26.65
C ASN A 372 9.33 42.99 25.33
N ALA A 373 8.92 43.63 24.24
CA ALA A 373 9.03 43.15 22.87
C ALA A 373 10.46 42.63 22.55
N GLN A 374 11.50 43.25 23.11
CA GLN A 374 12.92 42.83 22.95
C GLN A 374 13.21 41.45 23.55
N ALA A 375 12.67 41.14 24.74
CA ALA A 375 12.83 39.84 25.38
C ALA A 375 12.17 38.73 24.57
N TRP A 376 11.07 39.05 23.89
CA TRP A 376 10.35 38.14 23.00
C TRP A 376 11.17 37.79 21.75
N HIS A 377 11.76 38.79 21.08
CA HIS A 377 12.62 38.58 19.93
C HIS A 377 13.87 37.69 20.25
N GLN A 378 14.48 37.91 21.42
CA GLN A 378 15.64 37.13 21.89
C GLN A 378 15.26 35.69 22.26
N ALA A 379 14.10 35.50 22.89
CA ALA A 379 13.58 34.16 23.22
C ALA A 379 13.23 33.36 21.95
N HIS A 380 12.65 34.03 20.95
CA HIS A 380 12.33 33.41 19.67
C HIS A 380 13.59 32.99 18.88
N GLY A 381 14.60 33.84 18.85
CA GLY A 381 15.89 33.51 18.21
C GLY A 381 16.59 32.32 18.84
N ARG A 382 16.54 32.19 20.18
CA ARG A 382 17.06 31.02 20.90
C ARG A 382 16.27 29.75 20.59
N TRP A 383 14.95 29.86 20.46
CA TRP A 383 14.08 28.73 20.13
C TRP A 383 14.32 28.24 18.70
N LEU A 384 14.43 29.13 17.72
CA LEU A 384 14.78 28.79 16.33
C LEU A 384 16.14 28.10 16.22
N ARG A 385 17.13 28.52 16.97
CA ARG A 385 18.45 27.85 16.99
C ARG A 385 18.33 26.44 17.56
N ARG A 386 17.61 26.23 18.66
CA ARG A 386 17.36 24.89 19.21
C ARG A 386 16.60 24.01 18.24
N GLN A 387 15.59 24.57 17.58
CA GLN A 387 14.86 23.85 16.54
C GLN A 387 15.76 23.47 15.37
N GLY A 388 16.66 24.35 14.95
CA GLY A 388 17.69 24.07 13.95
C GLY A 388 18.61 22.92 14.35
N TRP A 389 19.07 22.89 15.61
CA TRP A 389 19.88 21.77 16.11
C TRP A 389 19.14 20.43 16.12
N VAL A 390 17.87 20.43 16.54
CA VAL A 390 17.02 19.22 16.51
C VAL A 390 16.76 18.76 15.07
N ALA A 391 16.52 19.71 14.16
CA ALA A 391 16.38 19.43 12.75
C ALA A 391 17.64 18.80 12.15
N SER A 392 18.81 19.39 12.46
CA SER A 392 20.11 18.85 12.01
C SER A 392 20.40 17.47 12.59
N ALA A 393 20.05 17.22 13.86
CA ALA A 393 20.19 15.92 14.49
C ALA A 393 19.27 14.88 13.82
N ALA A 394 18.01 15.24 13.52
CA ALA A 394 17.08 14.36 12.80
C ALA A 394 17.59 14.03 11.40
N LEU A 395 18.08 15.02 10.65
CA LEU A 395 18.66 14.79 9.32
C LEU A 395 19.94 13.94 9.38
N LEU A 396 20.75 14.09 10.44
CA LEU A 396 21.90 13.21 10.68
C LEU A 396 21.47 11.77 10.96
N ILE A 397 20.41 11.56 11.75
CA ILE A 397 19.83 10.24 11.98
C ILE A 397 19.34 9.64 10.66
N ALA A 398 18.68 10.44 9.80
CA ALA A 398 18.27 10.00 8.48
C ALA A 398 19.48 9.56 7.64
N LEU A 399 20.57 10.33 7.63
CA LEU A 399 21.78 9.99 6.91
C LEU A 399 22.45 8.72 7.45
N LEU A 400 22.51 8.57 8.77
CA LEU A 400 23.03 7.36 9.42
C LEU A 400 22.17 6.13 9.11
N ALA A 401 20.84 6.28 9.15
CA ALA A 401 19.91 5.20 8.79
C ALA A 401 20.07 4.78 7.33
N LEU A 402 20.35 5.73 6.43
CA LEU A 402 20.63 5.45 5.03
C LEU A 402 21.94 4.70 4.83
N TRP A 403 22.96 5.04 5.61
CA TRP A 403 24.33 4.52 5.40
C TRP A 403 24.61 3.22 6.15
N LEU A 404 24.00 3.01 7.31
CA LEU A 404 24.21 1.85 8.18
C LEU A 404 23.05 0.85 8.18
N GLY A 405 21.92 1.20 7.55
CA GLY A 405 20.67 0.45 7.68
C GLY A 405 20.38 -0.46 6.48
N ASP A 406 20.52 -1.77 6.66
CA ASP A 406 20.18 -2.79 5.66
C ASP A 406 18.81 -3.47 5.96
N SER A 407 17.93 -2.81 6.70
CA SER A 407 16.64 -3.36 7.09
C SER A 407 15.47 -2.45 6.74
N LEU A 408 14.31 -3.05 6.56
CA LEU A 408 13.06 -2.31 6.34
C LEU A 408 12.78 -1.31 7.48
N ALA A 409 13.06 -1.68 8.73
CA ALA A 409 12.92 -0.80 9.88
C ALA A 409 13.83 0.44 9.78
N ALA A 410 15.06 0.28 9.28
CA ALA A 410 15.95 1.41 9.02
C ALA A 410 15.39 2.33 7.92
N GLY A 411 14.74 1.79 6.89
CA GLY A 411 14.04 2.56 5.87
C GLY A 411 12.90 3.42 6.46
N PHE A 412 12.11 2.89 7.37
CA PHE A 412 11.07 3.67 8.06
C PHE A 412 11.65 4.73 8.99
N VAL A 413 12.76 4.43 9.71
CA VAL A 413 13.49 5.42 10.53
C VAL A 413 14.04 6.53 9.65
N LEU A 414 14.61 6.19 8.49
CA LEU A 414 15.09 7.17 7.49
C LEU A 414 13.96 8.12 7.07
N MET A 415 12.80 7.58 6.67
CA MET A 415 11.65 8.41 6.26
C MET A 415 11.14 9.30 7.40
N ALA A 416 10.96 8.74 8.61
CA ALA A 416 10.50 9.49 9.76
C ALA A 416 11.45 10.63 10.13
N ALA A 417 12.75 10.34 10.18
CA ALA A 417 13.78 11.30 10.52
C ALA A 417 13.94 12.40 9.46
N LEU A 418 13.82 12.04 8.18
CA LEU A 418 13.84 12.98 7.05
C LEU A 418 12.64 13.94 7.10
N LEU A 419 11.43 13.41 7.28
CA LEU A 419 10.21 14.21 7.38
C LEU A 419 10.24 15.15 8.60
N LEU A 420 10.59 14.60 9.76
CA LEU A 420 10.70 15.39 10.99
C LEU A 420 11.78 16.48 10.87
N GLY A 421 12.95 16.11 10.37
CA GLY A 421 14.06 17.03 10.15
C GLY A 421 13.71 18.16 9.18
N ALA A 422 13.09 17.83 8.04
CA ALA A 422 12.66 18.83 7.06
C ALA A 422 11.56 19.76 7.59
N ALA A 423 10.57 19.21 8.28
CA ALA A 423 9.52 20.02 8.91
C ALA A 423 10.10 21.00 9.91
N LEU A 424 10.99 20.54 10.81
CA LEU A 424 11.63 21.40 11.80
C LEU A 424 12.62 22.39 11.17
N ALA A 425 13.25 22.06 10.06
CA ALA A 425 14.15 22.95 9.33
C ALA A 425 13.40 24.09 8.61
N LEU A 426 12.15 23.87 8.21
CA LEU A 426 11.39 24.83 7.40
C LEU A 426 11.36 26.26 7.96
N PRO A 427 10.98 26.52 9.22
CA PRO A 427 10.93 27.89 9.75
C PRO A 427 12.31 28.54 9.79
N VAL A 428 13.37 27.75 10.02
CA VAL A 428 14.75 28.22 10.04
C VAL A 428 15.20 28.65 8.65
N LEU A 429 14.89 27.79 7.63
CA LEU A 429 15.21 28.06 6.24
C LEU A 429 14.42 29.26 5.71
N LEU A 430 13.11 29.35 5.97
CA LEU A 430 12.29 30.49 5.55
C LEU A 430 12.79 31.78 6.19
N ASN A 431 13.10 31.79 7.48
CA ASN A 431 13.65 32.97 8.14
C ASN A 431 15.01 33.37 7.55
N GLY A 432 15.86 32.40 7.22
CA GLY A 432 17.16 32.63 6.55
C GLY A 432 17.00 33.24 5.15
N LEU A 433 16.11 32.65 4.33
CA LEU A 433 15.82 33.11 2.97
C LEU A 433 15.26 34.53 2.98
N LEU A 434 14.24 34.82 3.83
CA LEU A 434 13.66 36.15 3.95
C LEU A 434 14.68 37.18 4.44
N LYS A 435 15.58 36.81 5.35
CA LYS A 435 16.68 37.66 5.81
C LYS A 435 17.65 37.99 4.67
N ALA A 436 18.01 37.02 3.85
CA ALA A 436 18.92 37.19 2.71
C ALA A 436 18.33 38.11 1.65
N VAL A 437 17.01 37.96 1.34
CA VAL A 437 16.29 38.80 0.38
C VAL A 437 16.08 40.21 0.94
N LEU A 438 15.77 40.36 2.24
CA LEU A 438 15.62 41.64 2.91
C LEU A 438 16.89 42.51 2.79
N GLY A 439 18.08 41.92 2.95
CA GLY A 439 19.37 42.60 2.79
C GLY A 439 19.65 43.10 1.35
N ARG A 440 18.92 42.63 0.35
CA ARG A 440 19.04 43.04 -1.06
C ARG A 440 17.93 44.02 -1.50
N SER A 441 16.85 44.16 -0.74
CA SER A 441 15.72 45.01 -1.10
C SER A 441 16.08 46.49 -0.92
N ARG A 442 15.88 47.30 -1.96
CA ARG A 442 16.10 48.76 -1.97
C ARG A 442 14.82 49.57 -1.71
N SER A 443 13.64 48.96 -1.81
CA SER A 443 12.34 49.60 -1.62
C SER A 443 11.92 49.55 -0.14
N VAL A 444 11.49 50.67 0.45
CA VAL A 444 10.98 50.74 1.82
C VAL A 444 9.77 49.83 2.03
N LEU A 445 8.82 49.84 1.07
CA LEU A 445 7.66 48.94 1.10
C LEU A 445 8.09 47.46 0.99
N GLY A 446 9.08 47.14 0.15
CA GLY A 446 9.65 45.78 0.05
C GLY A 446 10.33 45.32 1.34
N GLN A 447 11.08 46.22 1.99
CA GLN A 447 11.70 45.94 3.30
C GLN A 447 10.64 45.67 4.38
N TRP A 448 9.63 46.51 4.45
CA TRP A 448 8.53 46.33 5.37
C TRP A 448 7.78 45.02 5.10
N PHE A 449 7.46 44.72 3.85
CA PHE A 449 6.78 43.49 3.43
C PHE A 449 7.53 42.24 3.87
N LEU A 450 8.84 42.18 3.62
CA LEU A 450 9.68 41.04 4.00
C LEU A 450 9.89 40.95 5.52
N ALA A 451 10.03 42.07 6.21
CA ALA A 451 10.14 42.11 7.66
C ALA A 451 8.85 41.62 8.33
N ASP A 452 7.69 42.01 7.81
CA ASP A 452 6.40 41.57 8.29
C ASP A 452 6.16 40.08 8.00
N CYS A 453 6.54 39.55 6.81
CA CYS A 453 6.58 38.12 6.54
C CYS A 453 7.37 37.35 7.60
N ARG A 454 8.55 37.86 8.01
CA ARG A 454 9.36 37.23 9.07
C ARG A 454 8.66 37.26 10.43
N GLN A 455 7.96 38.35 10.75
CA GLN A 455 7.20 38.48 11.99
C GLN A 455 6.01 37.51 12.06
N GLN A 456 5.44 37.12 10.94
CA GLN A 456 4.34 36.15 10.84
C GLN A 456 4.82 34.69 10.94
N LEU A 457 6.08 34.40 10.59
CA LEU A 457 6.61 33.02 10.55
C LEU A 457 6.32 32.19 11.81
N PRO A 458 6.49 32.70 13.05
CA PRO A 458 6.22 31.91 14.25
C PRO A 458 4.81 31.38 14.33
N ALA A 459 3.83 32.17 13.90
CA ALA A 459 2.43 31.85 14.00
C ALA A 459 1.97 30.95 12.83
N LEU A 460 2.55 31.14 11.64
CA LEU A 460 2.25 30.31 10.45
C LEU A 460 3.11 29.04 10.36
N SER A 461 4.21 28.97 11.13
CA SER A 461 5.22 27.90 10.98
C SER A 461 4.62 26.49 11.04
N LEU A 462 3.70 26.25 11.98
CA LEU A 462 3.07 24.93 12.13
C LEU A 462 2.20 24.56 10.92
N ALA A 463 1.44 25.52 10.38
CA ALA A 463 0.62 25.28 9.20
C ALA A 463 1.48 25.08 7.94
N LEU A 464 2.56 25.87 7.80
CA LEU A 464 3.50 25.72 6.70
C LEU A 464 4.27 24.40 6.77
N MET A 465 4.64 23.94 7.98
CA MET A 465 5.21 22.58 8.17
C MET A 465 4.22 21.50 7.76
N ALA A 466 2.95 21.61 8.15
CA ALA A 466 1.93 20.66 7.73
C ALA A 466 1.73 20.67 6.20
N LEU A 467 1.73 21.86 5.58
CA LEU A 467 1.67 22.00 4.12
C LEU A 467 2.89 21.38 3.43
N LEU A 468 4.10 21.65 3.94
CA LEU A 468 5.35 21.04 3.43
C LEU A 468 5.25 19.52 3.43
N LEU A 469 4.88 18.94 4.57
CA LEU A 469 4.80 17.49 4.74
C LEU A 469 3.72 16.86 3.85
N ALA A 470 2.52 17.48 3.78
CA ALA A 470 1.46 16.99 2.93
C ALA A 470 1.85 17.02 1.45
N LEU A 471 2.51 18.09 1.00
CA LEU A 471 3.00 18.21 -0.36
C LEU A 471 4.11 17.22 -0.65
N ALA A 472 5.11 17.13 0.21
CA ALA A 472 6.22 16.20 0.05
C ALA A 472 5.73 14.75 0.03
N ALA A 473 4.79 14.39 0.91
CA ALA A 473 4.14 13.08 0.94
C ALA A 473 3.39 12.78 -0.37
N ASN A 474 2.59 13.74 -0.85
CA ASN A 474 1.87 13.61 -2.12
C ASN A 474 2.80 13.49 -3.33
N ILE A 475 3.88 14.29 -3.36
CA ILE A 475 4.90 14.20 -4.41
C ILE A 475 5.59 12.83 -4.35
N GLY A 476 6.01 12.40 -3.15
CA GLY A 476 6.69 11.13 -2.93
C GLY A 476 5.84 9.94 -3.36
N ALA A 477 4.65 9.80 -2.78
CA ALA A 477 3.73 8.71 -3.09
C ALA A 477 3.19 8.79 -4.53
N GLY A 478 2.92 9.98 -5.04
CA GLY A 478 2.45 10.19 -6.41
C GLY A 478 3.51 9.84 -7.45
N SER A 479 4.77 10.26 -7.26
CA SER A 479 5.88 9.92 -8.14
C SER A 479 6.18 8.43 -8.14
N MET A 480 6.19 7.79 -6.96
CA MET A 480 6.33 6.33 -6.83
C MET A 480 5.21 5.60 -7.59
N THR A 481 3.94 5.96 -7.34
CA THR A 481 2.78 5.33 -7.99
C THR A 481 2.82 5.45 -9.51
N SER A 482 3.12 6.64 -10.01
CA SER A 482 3.16 6.92 -11.46
C SER A 482 4.41 6.32 -12.12
N GLY A 483 5.54 6.35 -11.41
CA GLY A 483 6.78 5.69 -11.82
C GLY A 483 6.59 4.18 -11.95
N PHE A 484 5.95 3.56 -10.94
CA PHE A 484 5.61 2.14 -11.00
C PHE A 484 4.67 1.82 -12.18
N ARG A 485 3.60 2.63 -12.36
CA ARG A 485 2.68 2.49 -13.49
C ARG A 485 3.40 2.50 -14.83
N GLN A 486 4.24 3.50 -15.07
CA GLN A 486 4.95 3.63 -16.33
C GLN A 486 5.96 2.50 -16.51
N THR A 487 6.75 2.20 -15.48
CA THR A 487 7.75 1.12 -15.51
C THR A 487 7.08 -0.24 -15.74
N PHE A 488 5.98 -0.53 -15.02
CA PHE A 488 5.24 -1.78 -15.18
C PHE A 488 4.61 -1.91 -16.57
N THR A 489 3.99 -0.85 -17.10
CA THR A 489 3.40 -0.87 -18.44
C THR A 489 4.48 -1.12 -19.50
N HIS A 490 5.61 -0.42 -19.41
CA HIS A 490 6.72 -0.60 -20.33
C HIS A 490 7.35 -2.00 -20.22
N TRP A 491 7.56 -2.48 -19.00
CA TRP A 491 8.03 -3.85 -18.76
C TRP A 491 7.04 -4.90 -19.29
N LEU A 492 5.74 -4.71 -19.10
CA LEU A 492 4.73 -5.62 -19.63
C LEU A 492 4.74 -5.66 -21.16
N GLU A 493 4.98 -4.52 -21.83
CA GLU A 493 5.17 -4.44 -23.27
C GLU A 493 6.42 -5.21 -23.73
N GLN A 494 7.50 -5.11 -22.99
CA GLN A 494 8.74 -5.83 -23.27
C GLN A 494 8.65 -7.33 -23.00
N ARG A 495 7.95 -7.74 -21.96
CA ARG A 495 7.81 -9.17 -21.59
C ARG A 495 6.77 -9.90 -22.44
N LEU A 496 5.68 -9.23 -22.76
CA LEU A 496 4.64 -9.80 -23.64
C LEU A 496 4.94 -9.48 -25.12
N THR A 497 5.99 -10.08 -25.65
CA THR A 497 6.45 -9.87 -27.02
C THR A 497 5.72 -10.68 -28.06
N ALA A 498 5.04 -11.75 -27.66
CA ALA A 498 4.22 -12.60 -28.53
C ALA A 498 2.74 -12.20 -28.39
N GLU A 499 2.00 -12.26 -29.48
CA GLU A 499 0.60 -11.87 -29.54
C GLU A 499 -0.34 -12.92 -28.90
N LEU A 500 0.08 -14.20 -28.96
CA LEU A 500 -0.70 -15.32 -28.46
C LEU A 500 0.18 -16.33 -27.70
N TYR A 501 -0.30 -16.79 -26.55
CA TYR A 501 0.36 -17.79 -25.72
C TYR A 501 -0.54 -19.01 -25.56
N LEU A 502 0.00 -20.19 -25.90
CA LEU A 502 -0.73 -21.47 -25.82
C LEU A 502 -0.04 -22.37 -24.81
N ASN A 503 -0.79 -22.89 -23.85
CA ASN A 503 -0.30 -23.81 -22.82
C ASN A 503 -0.90 -25.21 -23.08
N PRO A 504 -0.13 -26.18 -23.59
CA PRO A 504 -0.63 -27.55 -23.84
C PRO A 504 -1.02 -28.24 -22.54
N GLN A 505 -1.93 -29.23 -22.62
CA GLN A 505 -2.39 -29.98 -21.46
C GLN A 505 -1.45 -31.08 -21.02
N ASN A 506 -0.77 -31.68 -22.00
CA ASN A 506 0.16 -32.81 -21.79
C ASN A 506 1.27 -32.80 -22.85
N PRO A 507 2.36 -33.60 -22.65
CA PRO A 507 3.48 -33.68 -23.57
C PRO A 507 3.11 -34.10 -25.00
N GLN A 508 2.18 -35.04 -25.17
CA GLN A 508 1.71 -35.47 -26.49
C GLN A 508 1.03 -34.37 -27.26
N GLN A 509 0.15 -33.61 -26.59
CA GLN A 509 -0.52 -32.47 -27.20
C GLN A 509 0.51 -31.36 -27.55
N ALA A 510 1.55 -31.18 -26.73
CA ALA A 510 2.62 -30.23 -27.02
C ALA A 510 3.32 -30.51 -28.33
N GLU A 511 3.69 -31.78 -28.60
CA GLU A 511 4.32 -32.17 -29.86
C GLU A 511 3.37 -32.05 -31.07
N GLN A 512 2.10 -32.45 -30.92
CA GLN A 512 1.08 -32.29 -31.96
C GLN A 512 0.83 -30.81 -32.27
N LEU A 513 0.71 -29.97 -31.24
CA LEU A 513 0.51 -28.55 -31.37
C LEU A 513 1.70 -27.87 -32.06
N LYS A 514 2.94 -28.22 -31.68
CA LYS A 514 4.16 -27.74 -32.32
C LYS A 514 4.19 -28.08 -33.83
N ALA A 515 3.90 -29.33 -34.18
CA ALA A 515 3.88 -29.78 -35.56
C ALA A 515 2.78 -29.11 -36.39
N TRP A 516 1.63 -28.81 -35.78
CA TRP A 516 0.51 -28.10 -36.42
C TRP A 516 0.83 -26.63 -36.60
N LEU A 517 1.32 -25.96 -35.54
CA LEU A 517 1.66 -24.51 -35.59
C LEU A 517 2.74 -24.20 -36.62
N SER A 518 3.72 -25.08 -36.82
CA SER A 518 4.76 -24.86 -37.85
C SER A 518 4.27 -24.91 -39.30
N ARG A 519 3.03 -25.37 -39.53
CA ARG A 519 2.39 -25.44 -40.84
C ARG A 519 1.36 -24.32 -41.06
N GLN A 520 1.06 -23.54 -40.02
CA GLN A 520 0.03 -22.49 -40.11
C GLN A 520 0.57 -21.24 -40.81
N PRO A 521 -0.09 -20.78 -41.89
CA PRO A 521 0.37 -19.61 -42.64
C PRO A 521 0.19 -18.29 -41.87
N LEU A 522 -0.70 -18.27 -40.87
CA LEU A 522 -0.95 -17.08 -40.03
C LEU A 522 0.12 -16.88 -38.94
N VAL A 523 0.94 -17.89 -38.68
CA VAL A 523 1.97 -17.86 -37.63
C VAL A 523 3.31 -17.43 -38.24
N GLN A 524 3.81 -16.27 -37.80
CA GLN A 524 5.09 -15.73 -38.25
C GLN A 524 6.28 -16.42 -37.55
N ALA A 525 6.14 -16.74 -36.26
CA ALA A 525 7.15 -17.46 -35.48
C ALA A 525 6.49 -18.25 -34.35
N VAL A 526 7.02 -19.46 -34.12
CA VAL A 526 6.68 -20.31 -32.97
C VAL A 526 7.86 -20.32 -32.03
N LEU A 527 7.68 -19.84 -30.80
CA LEU A 527 8.72 -19.74 -29.79
C LEU A 527 8.36 -20.67 -28.61
N PRO A 528 8.78 -21.95 -28.67
CA PRO A 528 8.55 -22.87 -27.54
C PRO A 528 9.38 -22.43 -26.34
N ALA A 529 8.80 -22.55 -25.14
CA ALA A 529 9.45 -22.28 -23.87
C ALA A 529 9.28 -23.45 -22.92
N TRP A 530 10.36 -23.84 -22.29
CA TRP A 530 10.41 -24.88 -21.26
C TRP A 530 10.54 -24.24 -19.90
N GLN A 531 9.99 -24.88 -18.90
CA GLN A 531 9.98 -24.36 -17.53
C GLN A 531 10.19 -25.47 -16.53
N VAL A 532 11.09 -25.23 -15.57
CA VAL A 532 11.35 -26.12 -14.42
C VAL A 532 11.36 -25.30 -13.14
N SER A 533 10.68 -25.80 -12.11
CA SER A 533 10.73 -25.20 -10.77
C SER A 533 11.87 -25.81 -9.97
N VAL A 534 12.71 -24.98 -9.39
CA VAL A 534 13.86 -25.38 -8.56
C VAL A 534 13.88 -24.62 -7.24
N GLN A 535 14.66 -25.11 -6.28
CA GLN A 535 14.92 -24.40 -5.01
C GLN A 535 16.37 -23.93 -5.00
N LEU A 536 16.60 -22.63 -4.90
CA LEU A 536 17.93 -22.03 -4.82
C LEU A 536 18.14 -21.43 -3.42
N GLN A 537 19.01 -22.04 -2.63
CA GLN A 537 19.26 -21.63 -1.24
C GLN A 537 17.96 -21.47 -0.41
N GLY A 538 17.00 -22.38 -0.60
CA GLY A 538 15.70 -22.33 0.07
C GLY A 538 14.70 -21.32 -0.53
N TRP A 539 15.03 -20.71 -1.68
CA TRP A 539 14.15 -19.81 -2.39
C TRP A 539 13.56 -20.47 -3.64
N PRO A 540 12.23 -20.42 -3.85
CA PRO A 540 11.62 -20.97 -5.05
C PRO A 540 12.04 -20.16 -6.27
N ALA A 541 12.51 -20.83 -7.29
CA ALA A 541 12.93 -20.24 -8.55
C ALA A 541 12.41 -21.06 -9.74
N GLU A 542 12.23 -20.39 -10.87
CA GLU A 542 11.80 -21.00 -12.13
C GLU A 542 12.88 -20.80 -13.18
N VAL A 543 13.33 -21.91 -13.78
CA VAL A 543 14.31 -21.90 -14.87
C VAL A 543 13.55 -22.01 -16.18
N PHE A 544 13.70 -21.00 -17.04
CA PHE A 544 13.09 -20.93 -18.35
C PHE A 544 14.12 -21.20 -19.44
N GLY A 545 13.88 -22.23 -20.25
CA GLY A 545 14.63 -22.51 -21.46
C GLY A 545 13.99 -21.81 -22.66
N VAL A 546 14.75 -21.00 -23.36
CA VAL A 546 14.30 -20.30 -24.57
C VAL A 546 15.15 -20.63 -25.77
N VAL A 547 14.57 -20.50 -26.96
CA VAL A 547 15.27 -20.59 -28.23
C VAL A 547 15.72 -19.21 -28.68
N ASP A 548 16.79 -19.14 -29.46
CA ASP A 548 17.24 -17.88 -30.04
C ASP A 548 16.22 -17.33 -31.01
N ASN A 549 15.82 -16.08 -30.78
CA ASN A 549 14.93 -15.36 -31.68
C ASN A 549 15.15 -13.85 -31.55
N PRO A 550 15.12 -13.10 -32.66
CA PRO A 550 15.22 -11.63 -32.64
C PRO A 550 14.24 -10.96 -31.70
N THR A 551 13.05 -11.54 -31.51
CA THR A 551 12.03 -11.04 -30.59
C THR A 551 12.54 -10.95 -29.14
N TYR A 552 13.25 -11.96 -28.64
CA TYR A 552 13.83 -11.93 -27.30
C TYR A 552 15.01 -10.98 -27.22
N ARG A 553 15.90 -11.00 -28.22
CA ARG A 553 17.09 -10.14 -28.24
C ARG A 553 16.76 -8.64 -28.22
N GLN A 554 15.68 -8.22 -28.90
CA GLN A 554 15.28 -6.82 -29.04
C GLN A 554 14.46 -6.29 -27.88
N HIS A 555 13.71 -7.13 -27.17
CA HIS A 555 12.69 -6.66 -26.21
C HIS A 555 12.96 -7.08 -24.77
N TRP A 556 13.96 -7.95 -24.51
CA TRP A 556 14.19 -8.40 -23.13
C TRP A 556 14.72 -7.26 -22.24
N PRO A 557 14.10 -6.99 -21.06
CA PRO A 557 14.40 -5.81 -20.22
C PRO A 557 15.70 -5.99 -19.40
N LEU A 558 16.86 -6.04 -20.04
CA LEU A 558 18.16 -6.16 -19.37
C LEU A 558 18.47 -4.88 -18.58
N LEU A 559 18.87 -5.03 -17.33
CA LEU A 559 19.36 -3.96 -16.44
C LEU A 559 20.89 -3.91 -16.45
N GLU A 560 21.53 -5.08 -16.34
CA GLU A 560 22.97 -5.24 -16.41
C GLU A 560 23.28 -6.40 -17.36
N ALA A 561 24.26 -6.24 -18.19
CA ALA A 561 24.60 -7.24 -19.20
C ALA A 561 26.10 -7.27 -19.47
N ALA A 562 26.62 -8.45 -19.72
CA ALA A 562 27.96 -8.66 -20.28
C ALA A 562 27.97 -8.25 -21.76
N ASP A 563 29.14 -8.14 -22.36
CA ASP A 563 29.29 -7.94 -23.80
C ASP A 563 28.64 -9.11 -24.57
N ALA A 564 27.77 -8.80 -25.54
CA ALA A 564 27.03 -9.77 -26.33
C ALA A 564 26.30 -10.85 -25.49
N PRO A 565 25.39 -10.45 -24.57
CA PRO A 565 24.84 -11.36 -23.54
C PRO A 565 24.03 -12.49 -24.15
N TRP A 566 23.33 -12.26 -25.26
CA TRP A 566 22.54 -13.27 -25.95
C TRP A 566 23.41 -14.30 -26.67
N ASP A 567 24.54 -13.89 -27.27
CA ASP A 567 25.44 -14.81 -27.92
C ASP A 567 26.12 -15.73 -26.90
N ARG A 568 26.51 -15.16 -25.74
CA ARG A 568 27.04 -15.96 -24.61
C ARG A 568 25.99 -16.90 -24.05
N LEU A 569 24.73 -16.44 -23.88
CA LEU A 569 23.65 -17.31 -23.40
C LEU A 569 23.43 -18.53 -24.30
N LEU A 570 23.67 -18.41 -25.61
CA LEU A 570 23.45 -19.45 -26.59
C LEU A 570 24.65 -20.36 -26.77
N GLN A 571 25.86 -19.85 -26.66
CA GLN A 571 27.09 -20.57 -26.94
C GLN A 571 27.78 -21.13 -25.68
N ASP A 572 27.73 -20.37 -24.59
CA ASP A 572 28.38 -20.69 -23.34
C ASP A 572 27.42 -21.35 -22.34
N ASP A 573 27.95 -22.05 -21.36
CA ASP A 573 27.17 -22.52 -20.19
C ASP A 573 26.87 -21.36 -19.27
N SER A 574 25.84 -20.61 -19.62
CA SER A 574 25.50 -19.33 -18.98
C SER A 574 24.00 -19.14 -18.80
N LEU A 575 23.66 -18.15 -17.96
CA LEU A 575 22.28 -17.78 -17.64
C LEU A 575 22.11 -16.27 -17.49
N MET A 576 20.86 -15.83 -17.60
CA MET A 576 20.41 -14.53 -17.13
C MET A 576 19.43 -14.72 -15.99
N LEU A 577 19.41 -13.81 -14.98
CA LEU A 577 18.51 -13.94 -13.85
C LEU A 577 17.81 -12.63 -13.52
N SER A 578 16.70 -12.74 -12.81
CA SER A 578 15.93 -11.57 -12.34
C SER A 578 16.69 -10.80 -11.26
N GLU A 579 16.56 -9.48 -11.24
CA GLU A 579 17.19 -8.57 -10.28
C GLU A 579 16.92 -8.99 -8.83
N GLN A 580 15.67 -9.34 -8.51
CA GLN A 580 15.27 -9.78 -7.18
C GLN A 580 16.00 -11.06 -6.74
N LEU A 581 16.21 -12.02 -7.65
CA LEU A 581 16.96 -13.25 -7.36
C LEU A 581 18.44 -12.94 -7.18
N ALA A 582 19.02 -12.07 -8.01
CA ALA A 582 20.42 -11.65 -7.90
C ALA A 582 20.70 -11.01 -6.53
N ARG A 583 19.86 -10.09 -6.11
CA ARG A 583 19.98 -9.42 -4.79
C ARG A 583 19.82 -10.40 -3.63
N ARG A 584 18.91 -11.35 -3.74
CA ARG A 584 18.62 -12.31 -2.69
C ARG A 584 19.74 -13.33 -2.52
N LEU A 585 20.30 -13.82 -3.61
CA LEU A 585 21.45 -14.71 -3.61
C LEU A 585 22.77 -13.97 -3.38
N LYS A 586 22.74 -12.62 -3.41
CA LYS A 586 23.93 -11.73 -3.30
C LYS A 586 24.97 -12.02 -4.38
N VAL A 587 24.51 -12.29 -5.61
CA VAL A 587 25.36 -12.55 -6.77
C VAL A 587 25.35 -11.38 -7.74
N GLN A 588 26.43 -11.22 -8.51
CA GLN A 588 26.65 -10.17 -9.49
C GLN A 588 26.92 -10.73 -10.87
N LEU A 589 26.97 -9.85 -11.86
CA LEU A 589 27.33 -10.20 -13.21
C LEU A 589 28.70 -10.89 -13.25
N GLY A 590 28.78 -12.07 -13.86
CA GLY A 590 30.00 -12.85 -13.97
C GLY A 590 30.17 -13.95 -12.90
N ASP A 591 29.38 -13.94 -11.84
CA ASP A 591 29.34 -15.02 -10.83
C ASP A 591 28.65 -16.27 -11.38
N THR A 592 28.74 -17.39 -10.66
CA THR A 592 28.08 -18.66 -10.98
C THR A 592 26.94 -18.94 -10.02
N VAL A 593 25.85 -19.54 -10.51
CA VAL A 593 24.70 -19.96 -9.69
C VAL A 593 24.57 -21.47 -9.72
N SER A 594 24.61 -22.10 -8.55
CA SER A 594 24.45 -23.56 -8.42
C SER A 594 22.97 -23.94 -8.48
N ILE A 595 22.57 -24.61 -9.55
CA ILE A 595 21.20 -25.08 -9.80
C ILE A 595 21.15 -26.59 -9.57
N PRO A 596 20.29 -27.09 -8.64
CA PRO A 596 20.09 -28.50 -8.46
C PRO A 596 19.39 -29.14 -9.66
N THR A 597 19.92 -30.18 -10.23
CA THR A 597 19.37 -30.94 -11.35
C THR A 597 19.24 -32.43 -11.02
N PRO A 598 18.42 -33.20 -11.73
CA PRO A 598 18.33 -34.65 -11.52
C PRO A 598 19.65 -35.39 -11.67
N GLN A 599 20.60 -34.83 -12.39
CA GLN A 599 21.91 -35.43 -12.69
C GLN A 599 23.05 -34.90 -11.81
N GLY A 600 22.75 -33.98 -10.86
CA GLY A 600 23.74 -33.34 -10.00
C GLY A 600 23.59 -31.84 -9.94
N THR A 601 24.65 -31.11 -9.69
CA THR A 601 24.61 -29.63 -9.60
C THR A 601 25.10 -29.00 -10.90
N TRP A 602 24.33 -28.14 -11.47
CA TRP A 602 24.67 -27.33 -12.65
C TRP A 602 25.07 -25.92 -12.20
N ALA A 603 26.19 -25.37 -12.68
CA ALA A 603 26.74 -24.11 -12.20
C ALA A 603 27.02 -23.11 -13.35
N PRO A 604 26.00 -22.63 -14.08
CA PRO A 604 26.17 -21.69 -15.18
C PRO A 604 26.59 -20.31 -14.72
N LYS A 605 27.26 -19.55 -15.61
CA LYS A 605 27.74 -18.19 -15.33
C LYS A 605 26.68 -17.14 -15.67
N ILE A 606 26.58 -16.10 -14.82
CA ILE A 606 25.64 -14.98 -15.02
C ILE A 606 26.16 -14.06 -16.12
N VAL A 607 25.41 -13.91 -17.21
CA VAL A 607 25.71 -13.01 -18.32
C VAL A 607 24.75 -11.83 -18.45
N GLY A 608 23.67 -11.82 -17.68
CA GLY A 608 22.71 -10.71 -17.65
C GLY A 608 21.81 -10.74 -16.42
N ILE A 609 21.43 -9.56 -15.95
CA ILE A 609 20.44 -9.34 -14.91
C ILE A 609 19.31 -8.52 -15.53
N TYR A 610 18.06 -8.95 -15.38
CA TYR A 610 16.92 -8.29 -15.98
C TYR A 610 15.81 -7.97 -14.99
N ALA A 611 14.97 -7.00 -15.34
CA ALA A 611 13.80 -6.62 -14.57
C ALA A 611 12.70 -7.70 -14.67
N ASP A 612 12.15 -8.11 -13.54
CA ASP A 612 11.01 -9.04 -13.47
C ASP A 612 10.03 -8.58 -12.39
N TYR A 613 9.29 -7.52 -12.68
CA TYR A 613 8.39 -6.86 -11.74
C TYR A 613 7.14 -7.71 -11.46
N GLY A 614 6.79 -7.85 -10.21
CA GLY A 614 5.57 -8.56 -9.79
C GLY A 614 5.69 -10.09 -9.76
N ASN A 615 6.85 -10.68 -10.08
CA ASN A 615 7.09 -12.11 -9.92
C ASN A 615 7.68 -12.37 -8.52
N PRO A 616 7.02 -13.16 -7.65
CA PRO A 616 7.54 -13.46 -6.31
C PRO A 616 8.61 -14.52 -6.29
N LYS A 617 8.68 -15.32 -7.34
CA LYS A 617 9.67 -16.39 -7.49
C LYS A 617 10.91 -15.83 -8.18
N GLY A 618 12.06 -16.45 -7.89
CA GLY A 618 13.24 -16.21 -8.70
C GLY A 618 13.02 -16.66 -10.14
N HIS A 619 13.50 -15.91 -11.10
CA HIS A 619 13.38 -16.28 -12.51
C HIS A 619 14.76 -16.32 -13.18
N LEU A 620 15.06 -17.44 -13.83
CA LEU A 620 16.30 -17.67 -14.56
C LEU A 620 15.98 -17.95 -16.02
N LEU A 621 16.74 -17.38 -16.92
CA LEU A 621 16.64 -17.60 -18.34
C LEU A 621 17.91 -18.32 -18.83
N VAL A 622 17.74 -19.41 -19.53
CA VAL A 622 18.83 -20.23 -20.05
C VAL A 622 18.55 -20.64 -21.51
N ASN A 623 19.58 -21.10 -22.21
CA ASN A 623 19.38 -21.74 -23.51
C ASN A 623 18.59 -23.06 -23.35
N ALA A 624 17.57 -23.24 -24.19
CA ALA A 624 16.75 -24.47 -24.17
C ALA A 624 17.57 -25.75 -24.35
N GLN A 625 18.63 -25.70 -25.16
CA GLN A 625 19.51 -26.88 -25.37
C GLN A 625 20.25 -27.27 -24.10
N HIS A 626 20.79 -26.28 -23.36
CA HIS A 626 21.46 -26.53 -22.08
C HIS A 626 20.47 -27.04 -21.02
N LEU A 627 19.25 -26.44 -20.97
CA LEU A 627 18.20 -26.92 -20.06
C LEU A 627 17.85 -28.41 -20.34
N LEU A 628 17.61 -28.77 -21.60
CA LEU A 628 17.23 -30.12 -22.00
C LEU A 628 18.36 -31.14 -21.81
N ALA A 629 19.63 -30.72 -21.82
CA ALA A 629 20.73 -31.58 -21.45
C ALA A 629 20.63 -32.05 -19.97
N HIS A 630 20.14 -31.20 -19.08
CA HIS A 630 19.96 -31.55 -17.66
C HIS A 630 18.57 -32.11 -17.33
N TRP A 631 17.56 -31.88 -18.17
CA TRP A 631 16.18 -32.39 -18.04
C TRP A 631 15.69 -32.95 -19.38
N PRO A 632 16.17 -34.13 -19.81
CA PRO A 632 15.91 -34.67 -21.15
C PRO A 632 14.44 -35.00 -21.44
N THR A 633 13.63 -35.26 -20.41
CA THR A 633 12.20 -35.61 -20.53
C THR A 633 11.26 -34.41 -20.52
N LEU A 634 11.80 -33.21 -20.47
CA LEU A 634 10.99 -31.99 -20.34
C LEU A 634 10.35 -31.65 -21.69
N SER A 635 9.02 -31.46 -21.67
CA SER A 635 8.25 -31.00 -22.84
C SER A 635 8.06 -29.47 -22.78
N PRO A 636 7.81 -28.80 -23.91
CA PRO A 636 7.49 -27.39 -23.92
C PRO A 636 6.25 -27.11 -23.04
N ALA A 637 6.42 -26.22 -22.07
CA ALA A 637 5.35 -25.80 -21.17
C ALA A 637 4.42 -24.79 -21.83
N ARG A 638 4.95 -24.03 -22.82
CA ARG A 638 4.24 -22.94 -23.47
C ARG A 638 4.77 -22.74 -24.89
N PHE A 639 3.87 -22.31 -25.79
CA PHE A 639 4.22 -21.79 -27.10
C PHE A 639 3.86 -20.31 -27.18
N ASN A 640 4.84 -19.46 -27.41
CA ASN A 640 4.68 -18.05 -27.65
C ASN A 640 4.64 -17.81 -29.14
N LEU A 641 3.56 -17.26 -29.68
CA LEU A 641 3.32 -17.14 -31.11
C LEU A 641 3.38 -15.68 -31.56
N ARG A 642 4.16 -15.42 -32.60
CA ARG A 642 4.13 -14.16 -33.32
C ARG A 642 3.09 -14.28 -34.42
N VAL A 643 2.06 -13.46 -34.35
CA VAL A 643 0.91 -13.46 -35.25
C VAL A 643 0.47 -12.01 -35.47
N ALA A 644 0.03 -11.68 -36.70
CA ALA A 644 -0.53 -10.34 -36.87
C ALA A 644 -1.77 -10.16 -35.98
N PRO A 645 -1.94 -9.00 -35.31
CA PRO A 645 -3.04 -8.81 -34.36
C PRO A 645 -4.43 -9.10 -34.90
N ALA A 646 -4.65 -8.87 -36.21
CA ALA A 646 -5.92 -9.17 -36.89
C ALA A 646 -6.20 -10.69 -37.03
N ASP A 647 -5.14 -11.50 -37.04
CA ASP A 647 -5.21 -12.95 -37.25
C ASP A 647 -5.29 -13.74 -35.92
N VAL A 648 -5.15 -13.09 -34.77
CA VAL A 648 -5.22 -13.73 -33.47
C VAL A 648 -6.61 -14.36 -33.21
N PRO A 649 -7.77 -13.66 -33.42
CA PRO A 649 -9.07 -14.26 -33.14
C PRO A 649 -9.41 -15.45 -34.05
N PRO A 650 -9.11 -15.45 -35.39
CA PRO A 650 -9.31 -16.64 -36.19
C PRO A 650 -8.42 -17.82 -35.77
N LEU A 651 -7.16 -17.57 -35.47
CA LEU A 651 -6.22 -18.62 -35.01
C LEU A 651 -6.69 -19.26 -33.68
N ILE A 652 -7.19 -18.47 -32.72
CA ILE A 652 -7.75 -19.00 -31.47
C ILE A 652 -8.90 -19.96 -31.77
N ARG A 653 -9.83 -19.62 -32.66
CA ARG A 653 -10.94 -20.51 -33.01
C ARG A 653 -10.50 -21.81 -33.69
N GLU A 654 -9.47 -21.75 -34.50
CA GLU A 654 -8.89 -22.96 -35.10
C GLU A 654 -8.21 -23.86 -34.08
N VAL A 655 -7.39 -23.31 -33.19
CA VAL A 655 -6.74 -24.05 -32.10
C VAL A 655 -7.76 -24.70 -31.18
N GLN A 656 -8.83 -23.98 -30.83
CA GLN A 656 -9.90 -24.52 -29.97
C GLN A 656 -10.65 -25.68 -30.67
N ARG A 657 -10.89 -25.55 -31.96
CA ARG A 657 -11.57 -26.61 -32.75
C ARG A 657 -10.73 -27.86 -32.90
N GLU A 658 -9.42 -27.70 -33.18
CA GLU A 658 -8.53 -28.82 -33.50
C GLU A 658 -8.03 -29.56 -32.23
N PHE A 659 -7.70 -28.77 -31.17
CA PHE A 659 -7.06 -29.32 -29.97
C PHE A 659 -7.98 -29.32 -28.72
N ALA A 660 -9.21 -28.84 -28.82
CA ALA A 660 -10.12 -28.67 -27.70
C ALA A 660 -9.47 -27.99 -26.48
N LEU A 661 -8.58 -27.01 -26.73
CA LEU A 661 -7.93 -26.22 -25.68
C LEU A 661 -8.95 -25.32 -25.02
N GLU A 662 -8.96 -25.36 -23.67
CA GLU A 662 -9.77 -24.47 -22.86
C GLU A 662 -9.31 -23.02 -22.99
N ASP A 663 -10.22 -22.06 -22.86
CA ASP A 663 -9.92 -20.61 -22.85
C ASP A 663 -8.86 -20.26 -21.80
N SER A 664 -8.81 -20.96 -20.67
CA SER A 664 -7.85 -20.76 -19.60
C SER A 664 -6.40 -21.05 -20.02
N ARG A 665 -6.20 -21.80 -21.10
CA ARG A 665 -4.90 -22.19 -21.64
C ARG A 665 -4.45 -21.38 -22.84
N ILE A 666 -5.32 -20.51 -23.30
CA ILE A 666 -5.08 -19.58 -24.41
C ILE A 666 -5.02 -18.18 -23.83
N VAL A 667 -3.90 -17.50 -24.00
CA VAL A 667 -3.70 -16.15 -23.47
C VAL A 667 -3.46 -15.19 -24.62
N ASP A 668 -4.42 -14.33 -24.89
CA ASP A 668 -4.29 -13.22 -25.82
C ASP A 668 -3.58 -12.05 -25.13
N GLN A 669 -2.52 -11.56 -25.75
CA GLN A 669 -1.72 -10.44 -25.25
C GLN A 669 -2.55 -9.17 -25.01
N GLN A 670 -3.44 -8.82 -25.94
CA GLN A 670 -4.26 -7.61 -25.84
C GLN A 670 -5.22 -7.68 -24.66
N GLN A 671 -5.89 -8.83 -24.48
CA GLN A 671 -6.79 -9.06 -23.35
C GLN A 671 -6.03 -9.02 -22.03
N LEU A 672 -4.85 -9.66 -21.96
CA LEU A 672 -4.02 -9.66 -20.76
C LEU A 672 -3.51 -8.27 -20.40
N LYS A 673 -3.05 -7.49 -21.38
CA LYS A 673 -2.63 -6.09 -21.17
C LYS A 673 -3.78 -5.21 -20.69
N GLY A 674 -4.93 -5.30 -21.34
CA GLY A 674 -6.14 -4.55 -20.96
C GLY A 674 -6.59 -4.86 -19.54
N TRP A 675 -6.66 -6.14 -19.22
CA TRP A 675 -7.03 -6.59 -17.87
C TRP A 675 -5.99 -6.15 -16.81
N SER A 676 -4.71 -6.35 -17.07
CA SER A 676 -3.63 -5.93 -16.16
C SER A 676 -3.65 -4.43 -15.91
N SER A 677 -3.84 -3.61 -16.95
CA SER A 677 -3.93 -2.15 -16.82
C SER A 677 -5.15 -1.75 -16.00
N GLN A 678 -6.31 -2.37 -16.21
CA GLN A 678 -7.53 -2.06 -15.46
C GLN A 678 -7.41 -2.42 -13.97
N VAL A 679 -6.84 -3.58 -13.67
CA VAL A 679 -6.57 -4.01 -12.29
C VAL A 679 -5.62 -3.02 -11.62
N PHE A 680 -4.58 -2.61 -12.34
CA PHE A 680 -3.59 -1.67 -11.88
C PHE A 680 -4.19 -0.29 -11.56
N GLU A 681 -5.04 0.25 -12.47
CA GLU A 681 -5.72 1.53 -12.25
C GLU A 681 -6.59 1.53 -11.00
N ARG A 682 -7.31 0.46 -10.75
CA ARG A 682 -8.14 0.32 -9.55
C ARG A 682 -7.30 0.30 -8.27
N THR A 683 -6.14 -0.37 -8.30
CA THR A 683 -5.23 -0.43 -7.14
C THR A 683 -4.78 0.97 -6.70
N PHE A 684 -4.47 1.85 -7.64
CA PHE A 684 -3.96 3.18 -7.33
C PHE A 684 -5.05 4.24 -7.12
N ALA A 685 -6.32 3.95 -7.44
CA ALA A 685 -7.44 4.84 -7.13
C ALA A 685 -7.55 5.11 -5.63
N ALA A 686 -7.38 4.08 -4.79
CA ALA A 686 -7.36 4.23 -3.33
C ALA A 686 -6.23 5.14 -2.84
N THR A 687 -5.01 4.96 -3.37
CA THR A 687 -3.85 5.80 -3.03
C THR A 687 -4.07 7.26 -3.46
N ALA A 688 -4.64 7.49 -4.65
CA ALA A 688 -4.96 8.83 -5.13
C ALA A 688 -6.01 9.53 -4.26
N ALA A 689 -7.04 8.80 -3.80
CA ALA A 689 -8.05 9.32 -2.88
C ALA A 689 -7.44 9.73 -1.53
N LEU A 690 -6.58 8.88 -0.96
CA LEU A 690 -5.87 9.17 0.30
C LEU A 690 -4.94 10.38 0.17
N ASN A 691 -4.22 10.49 -0.93
CA ASN A 691 -3.35 11.63 -1.22
C ASN A 691 -4.14 12.93 -1.34
N SER A 692 -5.27 12.92 -2.04
CA SER A 692 -6.16 14.08 -2.18
C SER A 692 -6.72 14.52 -0.82
N LEU A 693 -7.11 13.56 0.03
CA LEU A 693 -7.58 13.82 1.38
C LEU A 693 -6.48 14.46 2.24
N THR A 694 -5.26 13.95 2.18
CA THR A 694 -4.11 14.47 2.93
C THR A 694 -3.81 15.93 2.56
N LEU A 695 -3.86 16.27 1.26
CA LEU A 695 -3.69 17.65 0.79
C LEU A 695 -4.84 18.55 1.24
N GLY A 696 -6.09 18.05 1.18
CA GLY A 696 -7.27 18.76 1.68
C GLY A 696 -7.15 19.09 3.17
N VAL A 697 -6.70 18.12 3.98
CA VAL A 697 -6.49 18.31 5.43
C VAL A 697 -5.41 19.37 5.71
N ALA A 698 -4.32 19.38 4.94
CA ALA A 698 -3.28 20.41 5.06
C ALA A 698 -3.81 21.80 4.66
N GLY A 699 -4.65 21.88 3.63
CA GLY A 699 -5.36 23.12 3.25
C GLY A 699 -6.27 23.64 4.36
N VAL A 700 -7.01 22.75 5.02
CA VAL A 700 -7.84 23.09 6.19
C VAL A 700 -6.98 23.58 7.35
N ALA A 701 -5.83 22.95 7.65
CA ALA A 701 -4.90 23.40 8.68
C ALA A 701 -4.36 24.82 8.40
N LEU A 702 -4.04 25.12 7.15
CA LEU A 702 -3.62 26.45 6.71
C LEU A 702 -4.75 27.47 6.87
N PHE A 703 -5.97 27.13 6.44
CA PHE A 703 -7.16 27.98 6.61
C PHE A 703 -7.39 28.33 8.08
N ILE A 704 -7.35 27.33 8.95
CA ILE A 704 -7.50 27.49 10.39
C ILE A 704 -6.45 28.46 10.95
N SER A 705 -5.17 28.30 10.54
CA SER A 705 -4.08 29.16 10.99
C SER A 705 -4.26 30.63 10.57
N LEU A 706 -4.63 30.85 9.30
CA LEU A 706 -4.90 32.19 8.77
C LEU A 706 -6.11 32.86 9.41
N LEU A 707 -7.19 32.10 9.63
CA LEU A 707 -8.40 32.58 10.27
C LEU A 707 -8.12 33.03 11.70
N THR A 708 -7.33 32.29 12.41
CA THR A 708 -6.94 32.55 13.79
C THR A 708 -6.10 33.82 13.94
N GLN A 709 -5.22 34.07 12.97
CA GLN A 709 -4.40 35.26 12.95
C GLN A 709 -5.14 36.51 12.50
N SER A 710 -6.29 36.36 11.84
CA SER A 710 -7.00 37.50 11.22
C SER A 710 -7.31 38.61 12.19
N GLN A 711 -7.68 38.32 13.44
CA GLN A 711 -8.01 39.32 14.46
C GLN A 711 -6.78 40.10 14.96
N SER A 712 -5.68 39.43 15.27
CA SER A 712 -4.43 40.09 15.70
C SER A 712 -3.77 40.89 14.56
N ARG A 713 -4.01 40.49 13.32
CA ARG A 713 -3.53 41.19 12.13
C ARG A 713 -4.20 42.54 11.90
N LEU A 714 -5.48 42.68 12.24
CA LEU A 714 -6.20 43.93 12.08
C LEU A 714 -5.52 45.07 12.86
N GLY A 715 -5.07 44.80 14.09
CA GLY A 715 -4.32 45.78 14.90
C GLY A 715 -2.97 46.17 14.26
N GLN A 716 -2.21 45.22 13.74
CA GLN A 716 -0.90 45.43 13.11
C GLN A 716 -0.98 46.21 11.78
N LEU A 717 -2.09 46.14 11.05
CA LEU A 717 -2.31 46.85 9.79
C LEU A 717 -2.88 48.26 9.98
N ALA A 718 -3.39 48.58 11.16
CA ALA A 718 -3.96 49.89 11.47
C ALA A 718 -3.00 51.08 11.24
N PRO A 719 -1.69 51.02 11.62
CA PRO A 719 -0.75 52.12 11.35
C PRO A 719 -0.53 52.39 9.86
N LEU A 720 -0.48 51.34 9.03
CA LEU A 720 -0.31 51.52 7.58
C LEU A 720 -1.52 52.19 6.95
N TRP A 721 -2.70 51.85 7.45
CA TRP A 721 -3.92 52.48 6.99
C TRP A 721 -3.97 53.95 7.40
N ALA A 722 -3.52 54.27 8.63
CA ALA A 722 -3.41 55.66 9.09
C ALA A 722 -2.42 56.47 8.24
N LEU A 723 -1.38 55.84 7.67
CA LEU A 723 -0.41 56.45 6.73
C LEU A 723 -0.97 56.58 5.30
N GLY A 724 -2.22 56.22 5.04
CA GLY A 724 -2.88 56.45 3.75
C GLY A 724 -2.87 55.23 2.80
N VAL A 725 -2.42 54.02 3.25
CA VAL A 725 -2.50 52.82 2.46
C VAL A 725 -3.97 52.39 2.29
N THR A 726 -4.41 52.21 1.05
CA THR A 726 -5.80 51.88 0.76
C THR A 726 -6.14 50.42 1.18
N ARG A 727 -7.43 50.15 1.44
CA ARG A 727 -7.90 48.79 1.78
C ARG A 727 -7.48 47.73 0.74
N ARG A 728 -7.56 48.07 -0.57
CA ARG A 728 -7.15 47.17 -1.64
C ARG A 728 -5.66 46.84 -1.57
N GLN A 729 -4.82 47.84 -1.30
CA GLN A 729 -3.40 47.67 -1.12
C GLN A 729 -3.09 46.80 0.11
N LEU A 730 -3.76 46.98 1.24
CA LEU A 730 -3.61 46.16 2.44
C LEU A 730 -4.02 44.71 2.18
N MET A 731 -5.11 44.48 1.43
CA MET A 731 -5.54 43.15 1.04
C MET A 731 -4.50 42.45 0.12
N LEU A 732 -3.99 43.16 -0.88
CA LEU A 732 -2.97 42.66 -1.80
C LEU A 732 -1.65 42.37 -1.08
N LEU A 733 -1.24 43.21 -0.14
CA LEU A 733 -0.06 43.01 0.68
C LEU A 733 -0.21 41.75 1.55
N ASN A 734 -1.34 41.60 2.25
CA ASN A 734 -1.58 40.40 3.09
C ASN A 734 -1.70 39.11 2.28
N LEU A 735 -2.39 39.17 1.13
CA LEU A 735 -2.45 38.05 0.21
C LEU A 735 -1.05 37.69 -0.32
N GLY A 736 -0.29 38.70 -0.77
CA GLY A 736 1.08 38.51 -1.29
C GLY A 736 2.02 37.90 -0.27
N GLN A 737 1.90 38.25 1.02
CA GLN A 737 2.71 37.68 2.09
C GLN A 737 2.39 36.19 2.30
N THR A 738 1.11 35.84 2.37
CA THR A 738 0.68 34.45 2.50
C THR A 738 1.12 33.63 1.29
N TRP A 739 0.95 34.19 0.08
CA TRP A 739 1.37 33.56 -1.16
C TRP A 739 2.89 33.37 -1.23
N LEU A 740 3.68 34.38 -0.84
CA LEU A 740 5.13 34.26 -0.82
C LEU A 740 5.57 33.11 0.09
N LEU A 741 5.03 33.04 1.31
CA LEU A 741 5.36 31.96 2.25
C LEU A 741 4.92 30.57 1.73
N ALA A 742 3.74 30.49 1.11
CA ALA A 742 3.27 29.26 0.49
C ALA A 742 4.16 28.84 -0.67
N VAL A 743 4.52 29.77 -1.58
CA VAL A 743 5.40 29.50 -2.73
C VAL A 743 6.80 29.05 -2.27
N LEU A 744 7.36 29.69 -1.27
CA LEU A 744 8.66 29.27 -0.71
C LEU A 744 8.57 27.87 -0.08
N THR A 745 7.45 27.58 0.58
CA THR A 745 7.19 26.24 1.13
C THR A 745 7.05 25.20 0.01
N LEU A 746 6.36 25.52 -1.09
CA LEU A 746 6.23 24.70 -2.27
C LEU A 746 7.59 24.39 -2.91
N ILE A 747 8.44 25.41 -3.06
CA ILE A 747 9.80 25.25 -3.61
C ILE A 747 10.63 24.29 -2.75
N LEU A 748 10.48 24.36 -1.42
CA LEU A 748 11.18 23.45 -0.50
C LEU A 748 10.53 22.06 -0.44
N ALA A 749 9.23 21.96 -0.72
CA ALA A 749 8.53 20.67 -0.77
C ALA A 749 8.93 19.81 -1.98
N LEU A 750 9.30 20.41 -3.11
CA LEU A 750 9.71 19.70 -4.31
C LEU A 750 10.92 18.78 -4.07
N PRO A 751 12.10 19.30 -3.64
CA PRO A 751 13.25 18.43 -3.42
C PRO A 751 12.99 17.41 -2.30
N LEU A 752 12.25 17.77 -1.26
CA LEU A 752 11.87 16.84 -0.20
C LEU A 752 10.97 15.72 -0.72
N GLY A 753 9.97 16.03 -1.54
CA GLY A 753 9.05 15.06 -2.12
C GLY A 753 9.76 14.10 -3.09
N LEU A 754 10.68 14.62 -3.90
CA LEU A 754 11.51 13.79 -4.80
C LEU A 754 12.48 12.90 -4.01
N LEU A 755 13.04 13.41 -2.91
CA LEU A 755 13.88 12.60 -2.02
C LEU A 755 13.07 11.50 -1.33
N LEU A 756 11.83 11.79 -0.94
CA LEU A 756 10.91 10.76 -0.42
C LEU A 756 10.55 9.72 -1.47
N ALA A 757 10.27 10.14 -2.72
CA ALA A 757 10.06 9.20 -3.83
C ALA A 757 11.27 8.28 -3.99
N TRP A 758 12.48 8.85 -3.99
CA TRP A 758 13.71 8.06 -4.07
C TRP A 758 13.88 7.10 -2.88
N CYS A 759 13.57 7.52 -1.65
CA CYS A 759 13.60 6.64 -0.47
C CYS A 759 12.60 5.49 -0.60
N LEU A 760 11.40 5.77 -1.11
CA LEU A 760 10.38 4.73 -1.36
C LEU A 760 10.85 3.75 -2.43
N ASP A 761 11.37 4.24 -3.55
CA ASP A 761 11.73 3.44 -4.72
C ASP A 761 13.06 2.69 -4.56
N ALA A 762 14.08 3.33 -3.96
CA ALA A 762 15.43 2.81 -3.89
C ALA A 762 15.78 2.15 -2.55
N VAL A 763 15.04 2.43 -1.47
CA VAL A 763 15.30 1.86 -0.15
C VAL A 763 14.17 0.93 0.25
N ILE A 764 12.95 1.44 0.43
CA ILE A 764 11.83 0.64 0.94
C ILE A 764 11.41 -0.43 -0.05
N ASN A 765 11.25 -0.07 -1.33
CA ASN A 765 10.85 -1.01 -2.37
C ASN A 765 11.89 -2.12 -2.57
N VAL A 766 13.18 -1.79 -2.52
CA VAL A 766 14.25 -2.80 -2.62
C VAL A 766 14.24 -3.76 -1.44
N GLN A 767 14.03 -3.27 -0.22
CA GLN A 767 13.96 -4.12 0.98
C GLN A 767 12.69 -4.97 1.01
N ALA A 768 11.58 -4.45 0.48
CA ALA A 768 10.30 -5.13 0.46
C ALA A 768 10.19 -6.16 -0.68
N PHE A 769 10.61 -5.79 -1.89
CA PHE A 769 10.35 -6.58 -3.12
C PHE A 769 11.61 -7.13 -3.77
N GLY A 770 12.79 -6.64 -3.41
CA GLY A 770 14.07 -7.06 -4.00
C GLY A 770 14.40 -6.42 -5.36
N TRP A 771 13.59 -5.49 -5.87
CA TRP A 771 13.85 -4.77 -7.13
C TRP A 771 13.72 -3.26 -6.96
N ARG A 772 14.45 -2.51 -7.75
CA ARG A 772 14.53 -1.07 -7.71
C ARG A 772 13.70 -0.43 -8.83
N LEU A 773 12.88 0.56 -8.45
CA LEU A 773 12.23 1.41 -9.46
C LEU A 773 13.14 2.55 -9.89
N PRO A 774 13.17 2.91 -11.16
CA PRO A 774 13.84 4.12 -11.60
C PRO A 774 13.04 5.33 -11.12
N LEU A 775 13.74 6.28 -10.49
CA LEU A 775 13.11 7.55 -10.09
C LEU A 775 12.68 8.32 -11.35
N GLN A 776 11.40 8.56 -11.48
CA GLN A 776 10.83 9.33 -12.58
C GLN A 776 10.14 10.59 -12.03
N VAL A 777 10.35 11.69 -12.74
CA VAL A 777 9.72 12.99 -12.41
C VAL A 777 8.61 13.27 -13.41
N PHE A 778 7.41 13.53 -12.89
CA PHE A 778 6.23 13.83 -13.69
C PHE A 778 5.86 15.30 -13.59
N PRO A 779 6.36 16.18 -14.51
CA PRO A 779 6.14 17.63 -14.42
C PRO A 779 4.68 18.02 -14.41
N GLY A 780 3.83 17.31 -15.17
CA GLY A 780 2.38 17.56 -15.20
C GLY A 780 1.70 17.33 -13.86
N GLN A 781 2.05 16.24 -13.16
CA GLN A 781 1.52 15.95 -11.81
C GLN A 781 2.03 16.95 -10.78
N LEU A 782 3.30 17.31 -10.84
CA LEU A 782 3.88 18.34 -9.99
C LEU A 782 3.15 19.66 -10.19
N ALA A 783 2.93 20.09 -11.43
CA ALA A 783 2.18 21.33 -11.73
C ALA A 783 0.74 21.26 -11.20
N GLN A 784 0.06 20.13 -11.33
CA GLN A 784 -1.28 19.92 -10.77
C GLN A 784 -1.29 20.03 -9.25
N LEU A 785 -0.37 19.37 -8.56
CA LEU A 785 -0.26 19.43 -7.09
C LEU A 785 0.07 20.85 -6.61
N LEU A 786 0.98 21.55 -7.30
CA LEU A 786 1.30 22.95 -7.02
C LEU A 786 0.08 23.85 -7.23
N GLY A 787 -0.65 23.64 -8.32
CA GLY A 787 -1.89 24.36 -8.60
C GLY A 787 -2.96 24.14 -7.52
N LEU A 788 -3.17 22.89 -7.08
CA LEU A 788 -4.10 22.56 -6.00
C LEU A 788 -3.67 23.18 -4.66
N ALA A 789 -2.38 23.19 -4.34
CA ALA A 789 -1.86 23.80 -3.13
C ALA A 789 -2.02 25.33 -3.15
N MET A 790 -1.78 25.95 -4.30
CA MET A 790 -2.02 27.41 -4.47
C MET A 790 -3.51 27.74 -4.39
N LEU A 791 -4.37 26.90 -4.97
CA LEU A 791 -5.83 27.06 -4.82
C LEU A 791 -6.27 26.91 -3.37
N ALA A 792 -5.77 25.90 -2.65
CA ALA A 792 -6.04 25.71 -1.22
C ALA A 792 -5.58 26.93 -0.40
N THR A 793 -4.41 27.50 -0.71
CA THR A 793 -3.89 28.72 -0.07
C THR A 793 -4.78 29.93 -0.36
N LEU A 794 -5.26 30.08 -1.59
CA LEU A 794 -6.17 31.15 -1.98
C LEU A 794 -7.50 31.04 -1.23
N LEU A 795 -8.10 29.85 -1.21
CA LEU A 795 -9.35 29.59 -0.48
C LEU A 795 -9.17 29.80 1.03
N ALA A 796 -8.05 29.37 1.59
CA ALA A 796 -7.71 29.60 2.99
C ALA A 796 -7.59 31.09 3.32
N SER A 797 -7.10 31.92 2.40
CA SER A 797 -6.95 33.38 2.56
C SER A 797 -8.24 34.14 2.34
N ALA A 798 -9.24 33.57 1.66
CA ALA A 798 -10.45 34.29 1.24
C ALA A 798 -11.25 34.86 2.41
N TRP A 799 -11.46 34.08 3.47
CA TRP A 799 -12.23 34.54 4.63
C TRP A 799 -11.52 35.66 5.42
N PRO A 800 -10.24 35.56 5.79
CA PRO A 800 -9.49 36.64 6.41
C PRO A 800 -9.50 37.93 5.57
N LEU A 801 -9.36 37.80 4.25
CA LEU A 801 -9.43 38.95 3.33
C LEU A 801 -10.83 39.59 3.31
N TRP A 802 -11.89 38.78 3.29
CA TRP A 802 -13.26 39.28 3.36
C TRP A 802 -13.56 39.99 4.68
N GLN A 803 -13.04 39.47 5.80
CA GLN A 803 -13.14 40.09 7.11
C GLN A 803 -12.43 41.47 7.14
N LEU A 804 -11.22 41.56 6.56
CA LEU A 804 -10.49 42.82 6.41
C LEU A 804 -11.25 43.81 5.54
N TYR A 805 -11.90 43.35 4.45
CA TYR A 805 -12.72 44.18 3.58
C TYR A 805 -13.91 44.79 4.30
N ARG A 806 -14.58 44.03 5.18
CA ARG A 806 -15.75 44.47 5.95
C ARG A 806 -15.42 45.32 7.21
N SER A 807 -14.18 45.28 7.69
CA SER A 807 -13.78 46.03 8.89
C SER A 807 -13.90 47.54 8.66
N ARG A 808 -14.44 48.25 9.67
CA ARG A 808 -14.54 49.69 9.62
C ARG A 808 -13.24 50.33 10.11
N PRO A 809 -12.84 51.52 9.59
CA PRO A 809 -11.63 52.23 10.02
C PRO A 809 -11.58 52.51 11.52
N ALA A 810 -12.72 52.89 12.10
CA ALA A 810 -12.85 53.18 13.52
C ALA A 810 -12.58 51.95 14.41
N ASP A 811 -12.97 50.75 13.95
CA ASP A 811 -12.76 49.49 14.68
C ASP A 811 -11.28 49.10 14.67
N LEU A 812 -10.57 49.40 13.58
CA LEU A 812 -9.12 49.15 13.46
C LEU A 812 -8.31 50.05 14.41
N LEU A 813 -8.66 51.33 14.49
CA LEU A 813 -7.99 52.28 15.40
C LEU A 813 -8.33 51.99 16.86
N ARG A 814 -9.55 51.54 17.16
CA ARG A 814 -9.98 51.19 18.51
C ARG A 814 -9.30 49.93 19.04
N THR A 815 -9.08 48.92 18.19
CA THR A 815 -8.28 47.73 18.57
C THR A 815 -6.83 48.09 18.83
N PHE A 816 -6.23 49.03 18.09
CA PHE A 816 -4.89 49.53 18.31
C PHE A 816 -4.73 50.30 19.65
N ALA A 817 -5.75 51.12 20.02
CA ALA A 817 -5.73 51.86 21.26
C ALA A 817 -5.99 51.04 22.53
N HIS A 818 -6.41 49.79 22.41
CA HIS A 818 -6.66 48.88 23.54
C HIS A 818 -5.53 47.82 23.74
N GLU A 819 -4.50 47.83 22.90
CA GLU A 819 -3.32 46.97 23.06
C GLU A 819 -2.19 47.61 23.90
N ASP A 820 -2.29 48.91 24.26
CA ASP A 820 -1.45 49.56 25.23
C ASP A 820 -2.05 49.42 26.65
#